data_3765da7aa67f754aef25e630afbe55ad
#
_entry.id   3765da7aa67f754aef25e630afbe55ad
#
_cell.length_a   1.000
_cell.length_b   1.000
_cell.length_c   1.000
_cell.angle_alpha   90.00
_cell.angle_beta   90.00
_cell.angle_gamma   90.00
#
_symmetry.space_group_name_H-M   'P 1'
#
loop_
_entity.id
_entity.type
_entity.pdbx_description
1 polymer ?
#
loop_
_entity_poly.entity_id
_entity_poly.type
_entity_poly.pdbx_seq_one_letter_code
_entity_poly.pdbx_strand_id
1 'polypeptide(L)'
;MRRLLTLVVVSILLIPFVSVEGEEQGPLGWAQSAGGFDDETLAGHVVLDDNSIIVAGQYTSSATFGDDGIGATGFEGDTDMFVAKMDASGNWTSTYGFGSPGSDGIDAIALHSSGDIILAGHFCLGTAGESCEMNMGSQTLVKGSDQGEGDAFVGRFSYNGEQLSIIWIRTISNDNDLSALDISISPSGGISVGIFHRDIIEVEDKIVPGSGGLSLAILHYDENGGIVWVNGISSPNDLEPFGGMCYSDSGYLHVTGTFIGAIMFIETHDSEGGADIFAAQLDGDGNFTWTSFAGSTGDDWSNDCAIDSNGQMHIVGQFENTANFGFFNVTSNGWWDMFHAVLSPLGTWQEVSSSGGGGWESLESIILDSRDNAIVVGSYTTNFTLGVDTLSDRDSNGDRRDVLVAQFDSNNQWLWAISAGGLGDDRGVSVQFGENESPIIGMEIQNTAQMSNFTVNSAGSYDIALWNYARDHDSDGLTDGADNCPRVANPAQQDTDGDLFGDACDDDDDGDAVGDDWDDCPAGETGWNSAPNTDHDSDGCRDDTEDFDDDEDGILDLYDECPKGSVGWFSTIENDENQDGCEDLDSDGDGYVDQLDKCPAIADDQADLDGDGIGDACETDTDGDGIIDTLDNCVRDTFSWESVHEIDHDQDGCRDLDRDADDDGDNLLDLSDDCPTGEINWNSSFDHDNDGCHDDREDFDDDSDGFEDSVDTCPRGYVGISGVGMDFDQDGCVDSIEDDDDDNDGVLDASDECRFTPPNLEVEENGCSGIQLDDDNDGVHNLNDLCPATPLGETVSSTGCTVQIEEETKSQDDSETSSSLTWILFVIAGVLVIVALVVTFRPQKPLPAKQIPSVKPESTVDDGRSQGDSSATSADISSTSLDVDASQPQLVTDEN
;
A
#
# COMPACT_ATOMS: atom_id res chain seq x y z
N MET A 1 58.11 21.16 41.70
CA MET A 1 57.24 20.29 40.84
C MET A 1 55.75 20.70 40.72
N ARG A 2 55.11 21.28 41.76
CA ARG A 2 53.68 21.71 41.66
C ARG A 2 53.39 23.00 40.85
N ARG A 3 54.39 23.81 40.52
CA ARG A 3 54.24 25.05 39.73
C ARG A 3 54.51 24.86 38.20
N LEU A 4 55.10 23.74 37.82
CA LEU A 4 55.29 23.41 36.37
C LEU A 4 54.09 22.70 35.76
N LEU A 5 53.31 21.99 36.58
CA LEU A 5 52.11 21.29 36.09
C LEU A 5 50.93 22.25 35.78
N THR A 6 50.88 23.40 36.48
CA THR A 6 49.80 24.38 36.25
C THR A 6 50.01 25.22 34.98
N LEU A 7 51.22 25.31 34.48
CA LEU A 7 51.51 26.04 33.23
C LEU A 7 51.32 25.18 31.96
N VAL A 8 51.43 23.87 32.09
CA VAL A 8 51.19 22.94 30.98
C VAL A 8 49.70 22.75 30.77
N VAL A 9 48.88 22.70 31.82
CA VAL A 9 47.41 22.58 31.71
C VAL A 9 46.74 23.86 31.19
N VAL A 10 47.31 25.05 31.50
CA VAL A 10 46.76 26.33 30.95
C VAL A 10 47.22 26.57 29.52
N SER A 11 48.29 25.94 29.04
CA SER A 11 48.73 26.06 27.64
C SER A 11 48.00 25.11 26.69
N ILE A 12 47.38 24.04 27.22
CA ILE A 12 46.56 23.12 26.43
C ILE A 12 45.10 23.65 26.29
N LEU A 13 44.69 24.56 27.18
CA LEU A 13 43.34 25.17 27.15
C LEU A 13 43.25 26.47 26.31
N LEU A 14 44.31 26.84 25.57
CA LEU A 14 44.38 28.01 24.70
C LEU A 14 44.81 27.69 23.26
N ILE A 15 44.65 26.46 22.82
CA ILE A 15 44.54 26.17 21.40
C ILE A 15 43.17 26.65 21.01
N PRO A 16 43.01 27.67 20.13
CA PRO A 16 41.73 27.92 19.54
C PRO A 16 41.38 26.61 18.82
N PHE A 17 40.24 26.03 19.13
CA PHE A 17 39.53 25.23 18.17
C PHE A 17 39.34 26.15 16.95
N VAL A 18 40.22 26.06 15.99
CA VAL A 18 39.89 26.34 14.64
C VAL A 18 38.90 25.20 14.31
N SER A 19 37.61 25.49 14.35
CA SER A 19 36.70 24.77 13.52
C SER A 19 37.31 24.89 12.13
N VAL A 20 37.89 23.85 11.63
CA VAL A 20 37.92 23.61 10.21
C VAL A 20 36.41 23.43 9.90
N GLU A 21 35.75 24.52 9.59
CA GLU A 21 34.62 24.42 8.68
C GLU A 21 35.25 23.70 7.47
N GLY A 22 34.97 22.41 7.31
CA GLY A 22 35.19 21.74 6.05
C GLY A 22 34.48 22.67 5.05
N GLU A 23 35.20 23.17 4.05
CA GLU A 23 34.51 23.65 2.87
C GLU A 23 33.60 22.49 2.50
N GLU A 24 32.28 22.67 2.62
CA GLU A 24 31.33 21.79 1.93
C GLU A 24 31.83 21.74 0.49
N GLN A 25 32.34 20.60 0.09
CA GLN A 25 32.55 20.38 -1.34
C GLN A 25 31.18 20.54 -1.96
N GLY A 26 31.01 21.54 -2.78
CA GLY A 26 29.73 21.76 -3.44
C GLY A 26 29.32 20.50 -4.18
N PRO A 27 28.02 20.27 -4.34
CA PRO A 27 27.50 19.04 -4.88
C PRO A 27 28.21 18.64 -6.16
N LEU A 28 28.67 17.43 -6.20
CA LEU A 28 29.10 16.74 -7.41
C LEU A 28 27.86 16.63 -8.29
N GLY A 29 27.88 17.06 -9.53
CA GLY A 29 26.69 16.96 -10.41
C GLY A 29 26.74 17.96 -11.54
N TRP A 30 25.60 18.14 -12.17
CA TRP A 30 25.43 19.07 -13.28
C TRP A 30 24.02 19.66 -13.31
N ALA A 31 23.84 20.80 -13.96
CA ALA A 31 22.55 21.37 -14.30
C ALA A 31 22.55 21.90 -15.72
N GLN A 32 21.49 21.65 -16.47
CA GLN A 32 21.32 22.04 -17.87
C GLN A 32 19.89 22.49 -18.13
N SER A 33 19.72 23.52 -18.96
CA SER A 33 18.42 23.93 -19.45
C SER A 33 18.26 23.74 -20.96
N ALA A 34 17.02 23.67 -21.40
CA ALA A 34 16.64 23.67 -22.81
C ALA A 34 15.30 24.38 -22.96
N GLY A 35 15.11 25.02 -24.08
CA GLY A 35 13.86 25.73 -24.39
C GLY A 35 14.00 26.76 -25.48
N GLY A 36 13.03 27.68 -25.56
CA GLY A 36 12.90 28.65 -26.60
C GLY A 36 12.50 30.02 -26.10
N PHE A 37 11.76 30.75 -26.93
CA PHE A 37 11.31 32.11 -26.61
C PHE A 37 9.95 32.10 -25.89
N ASP A 38 9.13 31.10 -26.18
CA ASP A 38 7.80 30.89 -25.61
C ASP A 38 7.88 29.81 -24.53
N ASP A 39 6.76 29.22 -24.12
CA ASP A 39 6.72 28.27 -23.02
C ASP A 39 7.09 26.84 -23.45
N GLU A 40 7.92 26.19 -22.67
CA GLU A 40 8.17 24.74 -22.65
C GLU A 40 7.68 24.15 -21.33
N THR A 41 7.00 23.00 -21.44
CA THR A 41 6.47 22.27 -20.27
C THR A 41 7.03 20.86 -20.22
N LEU A 42 7.43 20.45 -19.05
CA LEU A 42 7.98 19.12 -18.78
C LEU A 42 6.87 18.15 -18.37
N ALA A 43 6.69 17.05 -19.09
CA ALA A 43 5.85 15.94 -18.63
C ALA A 43 6.58 15.04 -17.62
N GLY A 44 7.89 14.90 -17.80
CA GLY A 44 8.74 14.09 -16.92
C GLY A 44 10.01 13.64 -17.62
N HIS A 45 10.77 12.82 -16.92
CA HIS A 45 11.98 12.21 -17.46
C HIS A 45 12.15 10.79 -16.93
N VAL A 46 12.92 9.96 -17.61
CA VAL A 46 13.32 8.61 -17.20
C VAL A 46 14.80 8.44 -17.40
N VAL A 47 15.43 7.64 -16.55
CA VAL A 47 16.85 7.32 -16.58
C VAL A 47 17.02 5.89 -17.09
N LEU A 48 17.83 5.73 -18.12
CA LEU A 48 18.11 4.43 -18.74
C LEU A 48 19.26 3.70 -18.01
N ASP A 49 19.40 2.40 -18.23
CA ASP A 49 20.47 1.56 -17.63
C ASP A 49 21.90 2.08 -17.89
N ASP A 50 22.10 2.91 -18.92
CA ASP A 50 23.39 3.54 -19.23
C ASP A 50 23.55 4.94 -18.60
N ASN A 51 22.68 5.28 -17.64
CA ASN A 51 22.57 6.59 -16.98
C ASN A 51 22.28 7.76 -17.96
N SER A 52 21.92 7.49 -19.20
CA SER A 52 21.40 8.51 -20.09
C SER A 52 19.92 8.79 -19.76
N ILE A 53 19.48 10.01 -20.03
CA ILE A 53 18.17 10.50 -19.60
C ILE A 53 17.32 10.78 -20.82
N ILE A 54 16.08 10.31 -20.81
CA ILE A 54 15.07 10.71 -21.81
C ILE A 54 14.10 11.67 -21.13
N VAL A 55 13.89 12.78 -21.76
CA VAL A 55 13.03 13.88 -21.31
C VAL A 55 11.91 14.06 -22.31
N ALA A 56 10.68 14.23 -21.83
CA ALA A 56 9.53 14.42 -22.70
C ALA A 56 8.62 15.54 -22.18
N GLY A 57 7.90 16.15 -23.10
CA GLY A 57 6.97 17.25 -22.80
C GLY A 57 6.46 17.92 -24.04
N GLN A 58 6.15 19.20 -23.92
CA GLN A 58 5.63 20.01 -25.01
C GLN A 58 6.32 21.37 -25.09
N TYR A 59 6.30 22.00 -26.26
CA TYR A 59 6.91 23.28 -26.52
C TYR A 59 6.05 24.14 -27.44
N THR A 60 6.15 25.45 -27.29
CA THR A 60 5.45 26.42 -28.13
C THR A 60 6.46 27.04 -29.11
N SER A 61 6.09 27.19 -30.39
CA SER A 61 6.89 27.78 -31.46
C SER A 61 8.19 27.09 -31.81
N SER A 62 9.23 27.15 -30.99
CA SER A 62 10.54 26.50 -31.26
C SER A 62 11.33 26.38 -29.96
N ALA A 63 11.96 25.22 -29.77
CA ALA A 63 12.84 24.96 -28.63
C ALA A 63 14.24 24.51 -29.12
N THR A 64 15.25 24.71 -28.27
CA THR A 64 16.65 24.32 -28.53
C THR A 64 17.17 23.46 -27.35
N PHE A 65 17.72 22.32 -27.68
CA PHE A 65 18.33 21.36 -26.78
C PHE A 65 19.81 21.21 -27.14
N GLY A 66 20.68 21.88 -26.40
CA GLY A 66 22.09 21.97 -26.77
C GLY A 66 22.30 22.64 -28.13
N ASP A 67 22.86 21.90 -29.11
CA ASP A 67 23.06 22.37 -30.48
C ASP A 67 21.88 22.05 -31.43
N ASP A 68 20.90 21.25 -30.99
CA ASP A 68 19.76 20.81 -31.77
C ASP A 68 18.52 21.69 -31.52
N GLY A 69 17.88 22.15 -32.59
CA GLY A 69 16.68 22.97 -32.57
C GLY A 69 15.50 22.30 -33.26
N ILE A 70 14.33 22.39 -32.65
CA ILE A 70 13.05 21.93 -33.19
C ILE A 70 12.10 23.11 -33.35
N GLY A 71 11.19 23.02 -34.32
CA GLY A 71 10.20 24.07 -34.61
C GLY A 71 8.79 23.50 -34.68
N ALA A 72 7.84 24.22 -34.12
CA ALA A 72 6.44 23.84 -34.11
C ALA A 72 5.83 23.74 -35.51
N THR A 73 4.84 22.90 -35.67
CA THR A 73 4.16 22.59 -36.94
C THR A 73 2.75 23.16 -37.05
N GLY A 74 2.17 23.65 -35.93
CA GLY A 74 0.81 24.15 -35.83
C GLY A 74 0.64 25.64 -36.15
N PHE A 75 -0.38 26.28 -35.59
CA PHE A 75 -0.57 27.71 -35.64
C PHE A 75 0.23 28.41 -34.51
N GLU A 76 0.41 29.74 -34.62
CA GLU A 76 1.10 30.52 -33.62
C GLU A 76 0.35 30.41 -32.26
N GLY A 77 1.00 29.82 -31.26
CA GLY A 77 0.44 29.64 -29.92
C GLY A 77 -0.01 28.20 -29.63
N ASP A 78 -0.05 27.30 -30.63
CA ASP A 78 -0.28 25.87 -30.38
C ASP A 78 1.00 25.21 -29.86
N THR A 79 0.85 24.15 -29.08
CA THR A 79 1.95 23.36 -28.54
C THR A 79 2.23 22.13 -29.40
N ASP A 80 3.50 21.74 -29.49
CA ASP A 80 3.97 20.51 -30.11
C ASP A 80 4.76 19.67 -29.07
N MET A 81 4.86 18.35 -29.30
CA MET A 81 5.57 17.40 -28.43
C MET A 81 7.07 17.42 -28.69
N PHE A 82 7.86 17.23 -27.65
CA PHE A 82 9.26 16.86 -27.77
C PHE A 82 9.62 15.58 -27.00
N VAL A 83 10.65 14.88 -27.52
CA VAL A 83 11.38 13.86 -26.81
C VAL A 83 12.86 14.14 -27.03
N ALA A 84 13.60 14.37 -25.96
CA ALA A 84 15.01 14.71 -26.00
C ALA A 84 15.84 13.71 -25.18
N LYS A 85 17.08 13.46 -25.61
CA LYS A 85 18.02 12.62 -24.88
C LYS A 85 19.20 13.42 -24.36
N MET A 86 19.60 13.11 -23.15
CA MET A 86 20.79 13.63 -22.48
C MET A 86 21.73 12.47 -22.15
N ASP A 87 23.04 12.64 -22.25
CA ASP A 87 24.01 11.65 -21.75
C ASP A 87 24.14 11.73 -20.22
N ALA A 88 24.78 10.73 -19.61
CA ALA A 88 25.01 10.65 -18.16
C ALA A 88 25.78 11.87 -17.60
N SER A 89 26.51 12.61 -18.44
CA SER A 89 27.25 13.82 -18.07
C SER A 89 26.43 15.11 -18.19
N GLY A 90 25.14 14.99 -18.49
CA GLY A 90 24.24 16.15 -18.62
C GLY A 90 24.28 16.84 -19.98
N ASN A 91 24.86 16.25 -21.03
CA ASN A 91 24.89 16.89 -22.36
C ASN A 91 23.72 16.40 -23.22
N TRP A 92 23.01 17.33 -23.86
CA TRP A 92 21.97 17.01 -24.84
C TRP A 92 22.60 16.32 -26.07
N THR A 93 22.04 15.19 -26.49
CA THR A 93 22.61 14.35 -27.58
C THR A 93 21.70 14.22 -28.78
N SER A 94 20.39 14.27 -28.59
CA SER A 94 19.42 14.23 -29.71
C SER A 94 18.04 14.74 -29.26
N THR A 95 17.28 15.26 -30.22
CA THR A 95 15.94 15.81 -29.96
C THR A 95 15.00 15.49 -31.12
N TYR A 96 13.74 15.14 -30.77
CA TYR A 96 12.67 14.85 -31.73
C TYR A 96 11.47 15.74 -31.39
N GLY A 97 10.93 16.42 -32.39
CA GLY A 97 9.71 17.18 -32.36
C GLY A 97 8.60 16.49 -33.15
N PHE A 98 7.41 16.44 -32.62
CA PHE A 98 6.21 15.89 -33.26
C PHE A 98 5.04 16.84 -33.03
N GLY A 99 4.22 17.04 -34.06
CA GLY A 99 3.08 17.91 -33.95
C GLY A 99 2.08 17.80 -35.07
N SER A 100 0.94 18.42 -34.84
CA SER A 100 -0.22 18.51 -35.74
C SER A 100 -0.63 19.98 -35.95
N PRO A 101 -1.70 20.27 -36.69
CA PRO A 101 -2.26 21.62 -36.80
C PRO A 101 -2.91 22.14 -35.50
N GLY A 102 -3.14 21.29 -34.47
CA GLY A 102 -3.67 21.70 -33.17
C GLY A 102 -2.61 21.58 -32.09
N SER A 103 -2.99 21.83 -30.83
CA SER A 103 -2.08 21.59 -29.72
C SER A 103 -1.86 20.09 -29.48
N ASP A 104 -0.63 19.72 -29.28
CA ASP A 104 -0.16 18.37 -29.03
C ASP A 104 0.73 18.36 -27.80
N GLY A 105 0.65 17.35 -26.95
CA GLY A 105 1.44 17.23 -25.74
C GLY A 105 1.72 15.79 -25.34
N ILE A 106 2.92 15.56 -24.80
CA ILE A 106 3.20 14.39 -23.98
C ILE A 106 2.84 14.78 -22.56
N ASP A 107 1.95 14.01 -21.94
CA ASP A 107 1.45 14.24 -20.59
C ASP A 107 2.17 13.36 -19.56
N ALA A 108 2.63 12.16 -19.98
CA ALA A 108 3.32 11.21 -19.11
C ALA A 108 4.39 10.40 -19.86
N ILE A 109 5.44 10.01 -19.15
CA ILE A 109 6.54 9.15 -19.62
C ILE A 109 6.89 8.13 -18.55
N ALA A 110 7.11 6.86 -18.95
CA ALA A 110 7.60 5.82 -18.08
C ALA A 110 8.66 4.95 -18.76
N LEU A 111 9.54 4.34 -17.97
CA LEU A 111 10.54 3.39 -18.43
C LEU A 111 10.02 1.96 -18.26
N HIS A 112 9.99 1.21 -19.35
CA HIS A 112 9.67 -0.21 -19.31
C HIS A 112 10.91 -1.04 -18.97
N SER A 113 10.76 -2.15 -18.25
CA SER A 113 11.85 -3.04 -17.84
C SER A 113 12.76 -3.56 -18.97
N SER A 114 12.31 -3.45 -20.24
CA SER A 114 13.15 -3.76 -21.42
C SER A 114 14.09 -2.64 -21.86
N GLY A 115 14.05 -1.47 -21.21
CA GLY A 115 14.72 -0.25 -21.63
C GLY A 115 14.00 0.55 -22.72
N ASP A 116 12.76 0.15 -23.08
CA ASP A 116 11.90 0.94 -23.96
C ASP A 116 11.15 2.02 -23.16
N ILE A 117 10.81 3.13 -23.80
CA ILE A 117 10.01 4.20 -23.18
C ILE A 117 8.54 4.09 -23.57
N ILE A 118 7.68 4.36 -22.62
CA ILE A 118 6.24 4.48 -22.83
C ILE A 118 5.90 5.96 -22.74
N LEU A 119 5.16 6.46 -23.72
CA LEU A 119 4.65 7.83 -23.77
C LEU A 119 3.13 7.80 -23.86
N ALA A 120 2.49 8.67 -23.13
CA ALA A 120 1.06 8.97 -23.30
C ALA A 120 0.86 10.49 -23.39
N GLY A 121 -0.20 10.88 -24.08
CA GLY A 121 -0.48 12.29 -24.26
C GLY A 121 -1.68 12.53 -25.15
N HIS A 122 -1.82 13.76 -25.63
CA HIS A 122 -2.90 14.21 -26.48
C HIS A 122 -2.40 14.78 -27.80
N PHE A 123 -3.26 14.78 -28.82
CA PHE A 123 -2.94 15.36 -30.12
C PHE A 123 -4.16 15.97 -30.81
N CYS A 124 -3.91 16.95 -31.66
CA CYS A 124 -4.95 17.66 -32.40
C CYS A 124 -5.96 18.44 -31.52
N LEU A 125 -5.54 18.88 -30.33
CA LEU A 125 -6.41 19.66 -29.43
C LEU A 125 -6.77 21.01 -30.05
N GLY A 126 -8.04 21.46 -29.88
CA GLY A 126 -8.54 22.72 -30.46
C GLY A 126 -8.94 22.64 -31.95
N THR A 127 -8.95 21.46 -32.56
CA THR A 127 -9.31 21.25 -33.99
C THR A 127 -10.73 20.73 -34.19
N ALA A 128 -11.68 21.14 -33.34
CA ALA A 128 -13.07 20.70 -33.42
C ALA A 128 -13.71 21.05 -34.77
N GLY A 129 -14.31 20.04 -35.43
CA GLY A 129 -14.96 20.17 -36.73
C GLY A 129 -13.99 20.10 -37.93
N GLU A 130 -12.71 19.83 -37.72
CA GLU A 130 -11.69 19.68 -38.76
C GLU A 130 -11.04 18.29 -38.70
N SER A 131 -10.61 17.75 -39.83
CA SER A 131 -9.79 16.54 -39.87
C SER A 131 -8.35 16.93 -39.50
N CYS A 132 -7.78 16.21 -38.55
CA CYS A 132 -6.42 16.46 -38.08
C CYS A 132 -5.61 15.16 -38.11
N GLU A 133 -4.35 15.28 -38.49
CA GLU A 133 -3.39 14.20 -38.58
C GLU A 133 -2.04 14.65 -38.00
N MET A 134 -1.43 13.79 -37.18
CA MET A 134 -0.08 13.98 -36.66
C MET A 134 0.86 12.92 -37.20
N ASN A 135 2.02 13.35 -37.67
CA ASN A 135 3.07 12.44 -38.15
C ASN A 135 4.09 12.17 -37.03
N MET A 136 4.11 10.95 -36.51
CA MET A 136 5.08 10.49 -35.55
C MET A 136 6.03 9.47 -36.18
N GLY A 137 7.10 9.98 -36.74
CA GLY A 137 8.12 9.14 -37.42
C GLY A 137 7.58 8.34 -38.61
N SER A 138 7.42 7.03 -38.45
CA SER A 138 6.92 6.13 -39.49
C SER A 138 5.41 5.94 -39.52
N GLN A 139 4.71 6.48 -38.56
CA GLN A 139 3.24 6.35 -38.40
C GLN A 139 2.57 7.71 -38.47
N THR A 140 1.33 7.73 -38.94
CA THR A 140 0.45 8.91 -38.89
C THR A 140 -0.71 8.57 -37.98
N LEU A 141 -0.89 9.36 -36.93
CA LEU A 141 -2.06 9.31 -36.08
C LEU A 141 -3.16 10.17 -36.73
N VAL A 142 -4.35 9.69 -36.71
CA VAL A 142 -5.51 10.37 -37.30
C VAL A 142 -6.57 10.55 -36.22
N LYS A 143 -7.00 11.79 -36.02
CA LYS A 143 -8.08 12.10 -35.07
C LYS A 143 -9.35 11.30 -35.43
N GLY A 144 -9.91 10.58 -34.48
CA GLY A 144 -11.00 9.63 -34.72
C GLY A 144 -12.38 10.26 -34.87
N SER A 145 -12.60 11.46 -34.34
CA SER A 145 -13.87 12.20 -34.42
C SER A 145 -13.67 13.62 -34.92
N ASP A 146 -14.42 13.99 -35.98
CA ASP A 146 -14.46 15.39 -36.45
C ASP A 146 -15.21 16.31 -35.47
N GLN A 147 -15.92 15.78 -34.48
CA GLN A 147 -16.67 16.55 -33.48
C GLN A 147 -15.87 16.79 -32.22
N GLY A 148 -14.87 15.93 -31.92
CA GLY A 148 -13.98 16.03 -30.76
C GLY A 148 -12.96 17.17 -30.93
N GLU A 149 -12.47 17.71 -29.83
CA GLU A 149 -11.46 18.78 -29.83
C GLU A 149 -10.06 18.21 -29.91
N GLY A 150 -9.79 17.00 -29.41
CA GLY A 150 -8.51 16.27 -29.47
C GLY A 150 -8.65 14.82 -29.07
N ASP A 151 -7.67 13.99 -29.42
CA ASP A 151 -7.59 12.58 -29.07
C ASP A 151 -6.37 12.33 -28.17
N ALA A 152 -6.40 11.23 -27.38
CA ALA A 152 -5.24 10.77 -26.63
C ALA A 152 -4.51 9.65 -27.39
N PHE A 153 -3.25 9.44 -27.03
CA PHE A 153 -2.45 8.30 -27.49
C PHE A 153 -1.65 7.68 -26.35
N VAL A 154 -1.31 6.41 -26.50
CA VAL A 154 -0.31 5.70 -25.73
C VAL A 154 0.57 4.88 -26.66
N GLY A 155 1.88 4.87 -26.45
CA GLY A 155 2.80 4.17 -27.32
C GLY A 155 4.06 3.69 -26.62
N ARG A 156 4.61 2.58 -27.13
CA ARG A 156 5.91 2.02 -26.72
C ARG A 156 6.94 2.31 -27.80
N PHE A 157 8.07 2.84 -27.37
CA PHE A 157 9.14 3.30 -28.23
C PHE A 157 10.46 2.71 -27.78
N SER A 158 11.25 2.22 -28.71
CA SER A 158 12.65 1.85 -28.46
C SER A 158 13.58 2.98 -28.82
N TYR A 159 14.64 3.13 -28.02
CA TYR A 159 15.73 4.05 -28.32
C TYR A 159 17.02 3.26 -28.57
N ASN A 160 17.51 3.27 -29.81
CA ASN A 160 18.69 2.45 -30.20
C ASN A 160 20.01 3.26 -30.25
N GLY A 161 20.11 4.29 -29.44
CA GLY A 161 21.27 5.16 -29.26
C GLY A 161 21.31 6.37 -30.22
N GLU A 162 20.62 6.33 -31.35
CA GLU A 162 20.55 7.48 -32.30
C GLU A 162 19.14 7.75 -32.84
N GLN A 163 18.20 6.81 -32.67
CA GLN A 163 16.86 6.95 -33.24
C GLN A 163 15.78 6.44 -32.29
N LEU A 164 14.75 7.26 -32.09
CA LEU A 164 13.49 6.88 -31.49
C LEU A 164 12.67 6.09 -32.52
N SER A 165 12.26 4.88 -32.18
CA SER A 165 11.53 3.98 -33.08
C SER A 165 10.26 3.49 -32.42
N ILE A 166 9.12 3.58 -33.12
CA ILE A 166 7.82 3.11 -32.62
C ILE A 166 7.81 1.57 -32.66
N ILE A 167 7.55 0.94 -31.50
CA ILE A 167 7.22 -0.48 -31.40
C ILE A 167 5.75 -0.66 -31.69
N TRP A 168 4.91 0.03 -30.93
CA TRP A 168 3.47 0.14 -31.19
C TRP A 168 2.93 1.47 -30.64
N ILE A 169 1.79 1.92 -31.16
CA ILE A 169 1.05 3.07 -30.68
C ILE A 169 -0.46 2.79 -30.80
N ARG A 170 -1.24 3.34 -29.87
CA ARG A 170 -2.70 3.26 -29.82
C ARG A 170 -3.27 4.65 -29.66
N THR A 171 -4.35 4.93 -30.36
CA THR A 171 -5.14 6.15 -30.21
C THR A 171 -6.44 5.86 -29.46
N ILE A 172 -6.80 6.75 -28.58
CA ILE A 172 -8.06 6.73 -27.83
C ILE A 172 -8.85 7.97 -28.27
N SER A 173 -10.09 7.78 -28.68
CA SER A 173 -10.89 8.86 -29.28
C SER A 173 -12.29 8.89 -28.68
N ASN A 174 -12.83 10.09 -28.49
CA ASN A 174 -14.25 10.35 -28.22
C ASN A 174 -14.67 11.72 -28.81
N ASP A 175 -15.83 12.26 -28.39
CA ASP A 175 -16.33 13.54 -28.88
C ASP A 175 -15.91 14.74 -28.00
N ASN A 176 -15.07 14.55 -26.98
CA ASN A 176 -14.53 15.58 -26.11
C ASN A 176 -12.99 15.48 -26.02
N ASP A 177 -12.40 16.42 -25.28
CA ASP A 177 -10.97 16.41 -25.05
C ASP A 177 -10.53 15.23 -24.18
N LEU A 178 -9.40 14.67 -24.54
CA LEU A 178 -8.73 13.61 -23.82
C LEU A 178 -7.32 14.04 -23.45
N SER A 179 -6.87 13.71 -22.24
CA SER A 179 -5.47 13.88 -21.80
C SER A 179 -5.06 12.68 -20.95
N ALA A 180 -3.78 12.38 -20.93
CA ALA A 180 -3.29 11.35 -20.00
C ALA A 180 -3.07 11.94 -18.61
N LEU A 181 -3.27 11.10 -17.58
CA LEU A 181 -2.89 11.41 -16.20
C LEU A 181 -1.44 10.98 -15.98
N ASP A 182 -1.19 9.68 -16.09
CA ASP A 182 0.07 9.06 -15.73
C ASP A 182 0.19 7.67 -16.40
N ILE A 183 1.41 7.10 -16.36
CA ILE A 183 1.74 5.76 -16.83
C ILE A 183 2.46 5.00 -15.73
N SER A 184 2.01 3.81 -15.42
CA SER A 184 2.70 2.91 -14.50
C SER A 184 2.94 1.55 -15.13
N ILE A 185 4.12 0.97 -14.88
CA ILE A 185 4.54 -0.32 -15.44
C ILE A 185 4.47 -1.39 -14.38
N SER A 186 3.69 -2.45 -14.65
CA SER A 186 3.59 -3.57 -13.73
C SER A 186 4.89 -4.38 -13.67
N PRO A 187 5.17 -5.09 -12.57
CA PRO A 187 6.35 -5.96 -12.46
C PRO A 187 6.42 -7.05 -13.54
N SER A 188 5.28 -7.39 -14.15
CA SER A 188 5.20 -8.34 -15.27
C SER A 188 5.42 -7.71 -16.65
N GLY A 189 5.63 -6.39 -16.74
CA GLY A 189 5.80 -5.64 -17.98
C GLY A 189 4.50 -5.16 -18.62
N GLY A 190 3.36 -5.30 -17.97
CA GLY A 190 2.10 -4.69 -18.41
C GLY A 190 2.11 -3.18 -18.20
N ILE A 191 1.38 -2.45 -19.04
CA ILE A 191 1.39 -0.98 -19.10
C ILE A 191 0.01 -0.47 -18.72
N SER A 192 -0.10 0.24 -17.59
CA SER A 192 -1.32 0.96 -17.21
C SER A 192 -1.20 2.44 -17.54
N VAL A 193 -2.25 3.01 -18.12
CA VAL A 193 -2.35 4.44 -18.41
C VAL A 193 -3.69 4.98 -17.93
N GLY A 194 -3.66 6.10 -17.24
CA GLY A 194 -4.83 6.87 -16.86
C GLY A 194 -5.20 7.88 -17.95
N ILE A 195 -6.45 7.91 -18.37
CA ILE A 195 -6.94 8.86 -19.40
C ILE A 195 -8.16 9.62 -18.84
N PHE A 196 -8.06 10.93 -18.77
CA PHE A 196 -9.20 11.79 -18.45
C PHE A 196 -10.20 11.88 -19.59
N HIS A 197 -11.46 11.80 -19.26
CA HIS A 197 -12.56 11.81 -20.25
C HIS A 197 -13.88 12.29 -19.63
N ARG A 198 -14.82 12.78 -20.46
CA ARG A 198 -16.18 13.16 -20.01
C ARG A 198 -17.23 12.21 -20.53
N ASP A 199 -17.11 11.79 -21.75
CA ASP A 199 -18.03 10.89 -22.43
C ASP A 199 -17.52 9.44 -22.44
N ILE A 200 -18.26 8.55 -23.05
CA ILE A 200 -17.89 7.14 -23.19
C ILE A 200 -16.60 7.03 -24.01
N ILE A 201 -15.63 6.28 -23.48
CA ILE A 201 -14.47 5.81 -24.25
C ILE A 201 -14.72 4.39 -24.72
N GLU A 202 -14.45 4.12 -25.99
CA GLU A 202 -14.46 2.78 -26.57
C GLU A 202 -13.04 2.45 -27.06
N VAL A 203 -12.41 1.44 -26.46
CA VAL A 203 -11.08 0.96 -26.83
C VAL A 203 -11.19 -0.51 -27.20
N GLU A 204 -10.99 -0.81 -28.50
CA GLU A 204 -11.23 -2.13 -29.09
C GLU A 204 -12.65 -2.65 -28.82
N ASP A 205 -12.82 -3.68 -27.98
CA ASP A 205 -14.10 -4.26 -27.57
C ASP A 205 -14.53 -3.87 -26.13
N LYS A 206 -13.79 -2.97 -25.50
CA LYS A 206 -13.99 -2.51 -24.13
C LYS A 206 -14.63 -1.13 -24.13
N ILE A 207 -15.46 -0.87 -23.12
CA ILE A 207 -16.17 0.40 -22.93
C ILE A 207 -15.94 0.91 -21.51
N VAL A 208 -15.49 2.16 -21.39
CA VAL A 208 -15.49 2.90 -20.14
C VAL A 208 -16.59 3.95 -20.18
N PRO A 209 -17.60 3.87 -19.32
CA PRO A 209 -18.69 4.84 -19.31
C PRO A 209 -18.24 6.20 -18.79
N GLY A 210 -18.68 7.28 -19.43
CA GLY A 210 -18.54 8.63 -18.89
C GLY A 210 -19.74 8.98 -18.01
N SER A 211 -19.54 9.86 -17.04
CA SER A 211 -20.57 10.34 -16.12
C SER A 211 -21.12 11.74 -16.48
N GLY A 212 -20.51 12.39 -17.46
CA GLY A 212 -20.82 13.78 -17.87
C GLY A 212 -19.94 14.81 -17.17
N GLY A 213 -19.32 14.47 -16.01
CA GLY A 213 -18.20 15.17 -15.42
C GLY A 213 -16.86 14.58 -15.89
N LEU A 214 -15.75 15.25 -15.61
CA LEU A 214 -14.41 14.71 -15.88
C LEU A 214 -14.22 13.43 -15.05
N SER A 215 -13.91 12.36 -15.71
CA SER A 215 -13.76 11.00 -15.17
C SER A 215 -12.40 10.43 -15.59
N LEU A 216 -11.91 9.42 -14.91
CA LEU A 216 -10.64 8.76 -15.23
C LEU A 216 -10.89 7.36 -15.73
N ALA A 217 -10.42 7.03 -16.93
CA ALA A 217 -10.34 5.68 -17.45
C ALA A 217 -8.94 5.12 -17.18
N ILE A 218 -8.86 3.92 -16.66
CA ILE A 218 -7.60 3.19 -16.46
C ILE A 218 -7.57 2.07 -17.50
N LEU A 219 -6.58 2.12 -18.38
CA LEU A 219 -6.40 1.20 -19.49
C LEU A 219 -5.13 0.38 -19.26
N HIS A 220 -5.25 -0.93 -19.20
CA HIS A 220 -4.09 -1.81 -19.04
C HIS A 220 -3.81 -2.59 -20.31
N TYR A 221 -2.60 -2.44 -20.83
CA TYR A 221 -2.10 -3.07 -22.04
C TYR A 221 -1.05 -4.14 -21.73
N ASP A 222 -1.00 -5.18 -22.55
CA ASP A 222 0.12 -6.10 -22.58
C ASP A 222 1.38 -5.46 -23.25
N GLU A 223 2.50 -6.13 -23.18
CA GLU A 223 3.77 -5.68 -23.80
C GLU A 223 3.66 -5.39 -25.32
N ASN A 224 2.67 -5.96 -26.01
CA ASN A 224 2.45 -5.80 -27.44
C ASN A 224 1.40 -4.73 -27.75
N GLY A 225 0.88 -4.04 -26.74
CA GLY A 225 -0.16 -3.03 -26.87
C GLY A 225 -1.56 -3.60 -27.14
N GLY A 226 -1.81 -4.85 -26.75
CA GLY A 226 -3.16 -5.42 -26.69
C GLY A 226 -3.84 -5.05 -25.39
N ILE A 227 -5.09 -4.59 -25.43
CA ILE A 227 -5.84 -4.22 -24.22
C ILE A 227 -6.23 -5.46 -23.42
N VAL A 228 -5.81 -5.52 -22.17
CA VAL A 228 -6.08 -6.63 -21.24
C VAL A 228 -7.38 -6.37 -20.49
N TRP A 229 -7.42 -5.27 -19.75
CA TRP A 229 -8.59 -4.81 -19.03
C TRP A 229 -8.72 -3.28 -19.08
N VAL A 230 -9.93 -2.81 -18.79
CA VAL A 230 -10.21 -1.39 -18.58
C VAL A 230 -11.09 -1.24 -17.34
N ASN A 231 -10.87 -0.17 -16.59
CA ASN A 231 -11.75 0.23 -15.50
C ASN A 231 -11.94 1.76 -15.52
N GLY A 232 -12.83 2.29 -14.71
CA GLY A 232 -13.05 3.74 -14.67
C GLY A 232 -13.47 4.22 -13.30
N ILE A 233 -12.98 5.41 -12.96
CA ILE A 233 -13.38 6.18 -11.79
C ILE A 233 -14.25 7.34 -12.30
N SER A 234 -15.51 7.36 -11.89
CA SER A 234 -16.49 8.31 -12.42
C SER A 234 -16.85 9.38 -11.40
N SER A 235 -16.95 10.63 -11.86
CA SER A 235 -17.50 11.73 -11.07
C SER A 235 -18.58 12.44 -11.87
N PRO A 236 -19.80 12.61 -11.34
CA PRO A 236 -20.84 13.42 -12.00
C PRO A 236 -20.54 14.92 -11.96
N ASN A 237 -19.61 15.36 -11.10
CA ASN A 237 -19.14 16.72 -11.07
C ASN A 237 -17.89 16.83 -11.94
N ASP A 238 -16.72 16.80 -11.38
CA ASP A 238 -15.48 16.68 -12.15
C ASP A 238 -14.43 16.00 -11.23
N LEU A 239 -13.49 15.25 -11.81
CA LEU A 239 -12.18 15.00 -11.21
C LEU A 239 -11.28 16.19 -11.57
N GLU A 240 -10.35 16.53 -10.71
CA GLU A 240 -9.27 17.45 -11.08
C GLU A 240 -8.17 16.65 -11.80
N PRO A 241 -7.45 17.24 -12.78
CA PRO A 241 -6.44 16.55 -13.56
C PRO A 241 -5.10 16.42 -12.80
N PHE A 242 -5.15 16.01 -11.53
CA PHE A 242 -4.02 15.78 -10.64
C PHE A 242 -4.10 14.38 -10.04
N GLY A 243 -2.94 13.78 -9.81
CA GLY A 243 -2.81 12.45 -9.23
C GLY A 243 -1.69 11.64 -9.87
N GLY A 244 -1.50 10.41 -9.43
CA GLY A 244 -0.48 9.50 -9.90
C GLY A 244 -0.90 8.04 -9.85
N MET A 245 -0.10 7.18 -10.48
CA MET A 245 -0.29 5.74 -10.51
C MET A 245 1.03 5.03 -10.22
N CYS A 246 1.01 4.04 -9.32
CA CYS A 246 2.19 3.31 -8.91
C CYS A 246 1.88 1.82 -8.70
N TYR A 247 2.79 0.92 -9.09
CA TYR A 247 2.65 -0.51 -8.88
C TYR A 247 3.44 -0.96 -7.67
N SER A 248 2.85 -1.87 -6.88
CA SER A 248 3.60 -2.65 -5.92
C SER A 248 4.31 -3.82 -6.58
N ASP A 249 5.37 -4.33 -5.96
CA ASP A 249 6.09 -5.55 -6.40
C ASP A 249 5.19 -6.78 -6.48
N SER A 250 4.13 -6.82 -5.68
CA SER A 250 3.10 -7.86 -5.74
C SER A 250 2.14 -7.74 -6.94
N GLY A 251 2.25 -6.66 -7.73
CA GLY A 251 1.50 -6.47 -8.97
C GLY A 251 0.13 -5.80 -8.81
N TYR A 252 -0.14 -5.18 -7.66
CA TYR A 252 -1.32 -4.33 -7.48
C TYR A 252 -1.04 -2.93 -8.02
N LEU A 253 -1.99 -2.38 -8.76
CA LEU A 253 -1.97 -1.00 -9.21
C LEU A 253 -2.60 -0.09 -8.16
N HIS A 254 -1.89 0.93 -7.74
CA HIS A 254 -2.41 1.98 -6.89
C HIS A 254 -2.64 3.25 -7.71
N VAL A 255 -3.70 3.96 -7.41
CA VAL A 255 -4.08 5.21 -8.09
C VAL A 255 -4.48 6.22 -7.05
N THR A 256 -3.92 7.41 -7.11
CA THR A 256 -4.38 8.57 -6.34
C THR A 256 -4.86 9.67 -7.27
N GLY A 257 -5.74 10.51 -6.78
CA GLY A 257 -6.25 11.64 -7.54
C GLY A 257 -7.15 12.53 -6.69
N THR A 258 -7.76 13.50 -7.36
CA THR A 258 -8.53 14.56 -6.73
C THR A 258 -9.92 14.65 -7.34
N PHE A 259 -10.95 14.82 -6.51
CA PHE A 259 -12.34 14.87 -6.94
C PHE A 259 -13.13 16.01 -6.27
N ILE A 260 -14.15 16.51 -6.97
CA ILE A 260 -15.07 17.53 -6.45
C ILE A 260 -16.47 16.93 -6.36
N GLY A 261 -17.12 17.10 -5.22
CA GLY A 261 -18.48 16.56 -4.98
C GLY A 261 -18.47 15.04 -4.95
N ALA A 262 -19.36 14.37 -5.69
CA ALA A 262 -19.50 12.93 -5.65
C ALA A 262 -18.49 12.20 -6.55
N ILE A 263 -17.82 11.17 -6.01
CA ILE A 263 -17.01 10.22 -6.79
C ILE A 263 -17.63 8.82 -6.67
N MET A 264 -17.56 8.02 -7.72
CA MET A 264 -18.14 6.68 -7.79
C MET A 264 -17.06 5.62 -8.04
N PHE A 265 -16.91 4.74 -7.07
CA PHE A 265 -16.21 3.45 -7.17
C PHE A 265 -17.24 2.31 -7.11
N ILE A 266 -17.12 1.42 -6.13
CA ILE A 266 -18.17 0.45 -5.78
C ILE A 266 -19.31 1.19 -5.05
N GLU A 267 -18.96 2.12 -4.18
CA GLU A 267 -19.86 3.01 -3.43
C GLU A 267 -19.62 4.47 -3.82
N THR A 268 -20.55 5.35 -3.48
CA THR A 268 -20.42 6.79 -3.76
C THR A 268 -19.88 7.51 -2.53
N HIS A 269 -18.86 8.33 -2.70
CA HIS A 269 -18.34 9.20 -1.66
C HIS A 269 -18.46 10.67 -2.10
N ASP A 270 -18.80 11.56 -1.17
CA ASP A 270 -18.93 13.00 -1.41
C ASP A 270 -17.74 13.75 -0.78
N SER A 271 -17.19 14.77 -1.48
CA SER A 271 -16.15 15.62 -0.89
C SER A 271 -16.67 16.42 0.30
N GLU A 272 -15.82 16.70 1.29
CA GLU A 272 -16.18 17.46 2.50
C GLU A 272 -16.28 18.98 2.26
N GLY A 273 -15.75 19.47 1.16
CA GLY A 273 -15.69 20.91 0.87
C GLY A 273 -15.50 21.23 -0.60
N GLY A 274 -14.29 21.55 -0.96
CA GLY A 274 -13.85 21.75 -2.33
C GLY A 274 -13.45 20.45 -3.00
N ALA A 275 -12.23 20.41 -3.51
CA ALA A 275 -11.61 19.22 -4.03
C ALA A 275 -11.01 18.39 -2.89
N ASP A 276 -11.22 17.08 -2.90
CA ASP A 276 -10.71 16.13 -1.91
C ASP A 276 -9.90 15.01 -2.58
N ILE A 277 -9.09 14.33 -1.81
CA ILE A 277 -8.15 13.29 -2.25
C ILE A 277 -8.84 11.92 -2.20
N PHE A 278 -8.62 11.09 -3.22
CA PHE A 278 -8.89 9.67 -3.17
C PHE A 278 -7.62 8.86 -3.40
N ALA A 279 -7.58 7.67 -2.83
CA ALA A 279 -6.63 6.61 -3.14
C ALA A 279 -7.39 5.32 -3.38
N ALA A 280 -6.90 4.50 -4.30
CA ALA A 280 -7.53 3.22 -4.64
C ALA A 280 -6.48 2.20 -5.06
N GLN A 281 -6.76 0.91 -4.82
CA GLN A 281 -5.94 -0.20 -5.29
C GLN A 281 -6.75 -1.08 -6.22
N LEU A 282 -6.10 -1.56 -7.27
CA LEU A 282 -6.67 -2.52 -8.22
C LEU A 282 -5.83 -3.79 -8.28
N ASP A 283 -6.49 -4.93 -8.40
CA ASP A 283 -5.85 -6.22 -8.64
C ASP A 283 -5.36 -6.38 -10.09
N GLY A 284 -4.68 -7.50 -10.37
CA GLY A 284 -4.16 -7.80 -11.73
C GLY A 284 -5.24 -7.98 -12.82
N ASP A 285 -6.50 -8.13 -12.44
CA ASP A 285 -7.66 -8.19 -13.33
C ASP A 285 -8.36 -6.84 -13.47
N GLY A 286 -7.87 -5.79 -12.79
CA GLY A 286 -8.37 -4.43 -12.82
C GLY A 286 -9.58 -4.18 -11.89
N ASN A 287 -9.84 -5.02 -10.90
CA ASN A 287 -10.92 -4.78 -9.93
C ASN A 287 -10.40 -3.98 -8.75
N PHE A 288 -11.20 -3.04 -8.24
CA PHE A 288 -10.87 -2.34 -7.01
C PHE A 288 -10.89 -3.30 -5.82
N THR A 289 -9.84 -3.27 -5.02
CA THR A 289 -9.70 -4.05 -3.78
C THR A 289 -10.00 -3.21 -2.56
N TRP A 290 -9.60 -1.95 -2.56
CA TRP A 290 -9.97 -0.96 -1.55
C TRP A 290 -9.98 0.45 -2.13
N THR A 291 -10.64 1.37 -1.41
CA THR A 291 -10.63 2.81 -1.66
C THR A 291 -10.50 3.57 -0.34
N SER A 292 -9.78 4.69 -0.34
CA SER A 292 -9.60 5.56 0.83
C SER A 292 -9.72 7.01 0.42
N PHE A 293 -10.14 7.86 1.35
CA PHE A 293 -10.40 9.27 1.10
C PHE A 293 -9.74 10.12 2.18
N ALA A 294 -9.35 11.34 1.79
CA ALA A 294 -8.85 12.35 2.70
C ALA A 294 -9.21 13.73 2.17
N GLY A 295 -9.34 14.70 3.07
CA GLY A 295 -9.61 16.06 2.64
C GLY A 295 -10.04 16.99 3.76
N SER A 296 -10.45 18.20 3.37
CA SER A 296 -10.83 19.28 4.25
C SER A 296 -12.08 20.02 3.73
N THR A 297 -12.40 21.16 4.33
CA THR A 297 -13.42 22.08 3.78
C THR A 297 -12.86 23.00 2.69
N GLY A 298 -11.58 22.91 2.35
CA GLY A 298 -10.89 23.62 1.28
C GLY A 298 -10.70 22.75 0.05
N ASP A 299 -9.66 23.06 -0.71
CA ASP A 299 -9.22 22.23 -1.83
C ASP A 299 -7.96 21.45 -1.40
N ASP A 300 -7.97 20.13 -1.60
CA ASP A 300 -6.92 19.21 -1.22
C ASP A 300 -6.55 18.37 -2.45
N TRP A 301 -5.28 18.36 -2.84
CA TRP A 301 -4.82 17.73 -4.07
C TRP A 301 -3.71 16.72 -3.81
N SER A 302 -3.85 15.52 -4.39
CA SER A 302 -2.75 14.55 -4.52
C SER A 302 -2.12 14.69 -5.89
N ASN A 303 -0.79 14.60 -5.96
CA ASN A 303 -0.04 14.81 -7.20
C ASN A 303 0.69 13.54 -7.67
N ASP A 304 1.26 12.75 -6.77
CA ASP A 304 2.05 11.57 -7.15
C ASP A 304 2.03 10.51 -6.05
N CYS A 305 2.46 9.27 -6.38
CA CYS A 305 2.61 8.17 -5.43
C CYS A 305 3.84 7.31 -5.71
N ALA A 306 4.32 6.66 -4.65
CA ALA A 306 5.33 5.61 -4.70
C ALA A 306 4.95 4.47 -3.74
N ILE A 307 5.49 3.27 -3.94
CA ILE A 307 5.25 2.11 -3.09
C ILE A 307 6.57 1.67 -2.45
N ASP A 308 6.57 1.51 -1.14
CA ASP A 308 7.73 1.04 -0.39
C ASP A 308 7.91 -0.50 -0.46
N SER A 309 8.99 -1.01 0.11
CA SER A 309 9.30 -2.44 0.13
C SER A 309 8.27 -3.27 0.92
N ASN A 310 7.52 -2.64 1.83
CA ASN A 310 6.45 -3.26 2.62
C ASN A 310 5.08 -3.23 1.91
N GLY A 311 5.03 -2.64 0.70
CA GLY A 311 3.81 -2.47 -0.08
C GLY A 311 2.91 -1.32 0.40
N GLN A 312 3.42 -0.40 1.23
CA GLN A 312 2.71 0.79 1.66
C GLN A 312 2.72 1.84 0.53
N MET A 313 1.63 2.56 0.39
CA MET A 313 1.49 3.62 -0.61
C MET A 313 1.81 4.98 0.01
N HIS A 314 2.86 5.62 -0.49
CA HIS A 314 3.22 6.98 -0.18
C HIS A 314 2.55 7.93 -1.17
N ILE A 315 1.88 8.97 -0.68
CA ILE A 315 1.19 9.98 -1.50
C ILE A 315 1.70 11.36 -1.10
N VAL A 316 1.96 12.18 -2.11
CA VAL A 316 2.36 13.58 -1.93
C VAL A 316 1.38 14.53 -2.61
N GLY A 317 1.34 15.75 -2.11
CA GLY A 317 0.46 16.78 -2.64
C GLY A 317 0.41 18.04 -1.78
N GLN A 318 -0.77 18.70 -1.79
CA GLN A 318 -1.02 19.92 -1.04
C GLN A 318 -2.45 19.96 -0.49
N PHE A 319 -2.66 20.73 0.57
CA PHE A 319 -3.97 20.82 1.22
C PHE A 319 -4.25 22.23 1.79
N GLU A 320 -5.52 22.54 1.93
CA GLU A 320 -5.99 23.75 2.62
C GLU A 320 -6.62 23.43 3.97
N ASN A 321 -6.70 24.42 4.85
CA ASN A 321 -7.41 24.40 6.13
C ASN A 321 -6.92 23.26 7.07
N THR A 322 -7.83 22.38 7.51
CA THR A 322 -7.52 21.20 8.32
C THR A 322 -8.01 19.98 7.58
N ALA A 323 -7.07 19.24 7.01
CA ALA A 323 -7.35 18.01 6.27
C ALA A 323 -7.35 16.79 7.21
N ASN A 324 -8.26 15.87 6.95
CA ASN A 324 -8.45 14.63 7.69
C ASN A 324 -7.94 13.47 6.83
N PHE A 325 -7.00 12.72 7.36
CA PHE A 325 -6.49 11.46 6.80
C PHE A 325 -6.85 10.34 7.78
N GLY A 326 -8.12 9.94 7.78
CA GLY A 326 -8.63 8.97 8.74
C GLY A 326 -8.52 9.42 10.19
N PHE A 327 -7.60 8.84 10.96
CA PHE A 327 -7.36 9.24 12.36
C PHE A 327 -6.39 10.42 12.52
N PHE A 328 -5.75 10.85 11.44
CA PHE A 328 -4.74 11.91 11.44
C PHE A 328 -5.34 13.19 10.91
N ASN A 329 -4.99 14.31 11.55
CA ASN A 329 -5.41 15.63 11.09
C ASN A 329 -4.19 16.53 10.98
N VAL A 330 -4.03 17.21 9.83
CA VAL A 330 -3.02 18.21 9.58
C VAL A 330 -3.70 19.55 9.32
N THR A 331 -3.04 20.64 9.70
CA THR A 331 -3.61 21.99 9.54
C THR A 331 -2.61 22.90 8.84
N SER A 332 -3.03 23.50 7.73
CA SER A 332 -2.19 24.43 6.98
C SER A 332 -1.90 25.71 7.76
N ASN A 333 -0.69 26.22 7.60
CA ASN A 333 -0.22 27.47 8.21
C ASN A 333 -0.51 28.70 7.35
N GLY A 334 -0.85 28.50 6.09
CA GLY A 334 -1.01 29.52 5.08
C GLY A 334 -2.24 29.35 4.21
N TRP A 335 -2.02 29.36 2.93
CA TRP A 335 -3.05 29.05 1.95
C TRP A 335 -3.03 27.54 1.72
N TRP A 336 -1.96 27.03 1.13
CA TRP A 336 -1.77 25.61 0.81
C TRP A 336 -0.45 25.15 1.38
N ASP A 337 -0.50 24.13 2.20
CA ASP A 337 0.69 23.46 2.72
C ASP A 337 0.86 22.12 2.02
N MET A 338 2.10 21.68 1.89
CA MET A 338 2.40 20.36 1.36
C MET A 338 2.16 19.26 2.39
N PHE A 339 1.85 18.06 1.92
CA PHE A 339 1.75 16.87 2.74
C PHE A 339 2.47 15.68 2.11
N HIS A 340 2.87 14.75 2.95
CA HIS A 340 3.21 13.38 2.63
C HIS A 340 2.41 12.46 3.54
N ALA A 341 1.71 11.50 2.97
CA ALA A 341 0.84 10.57 3.69
C ALA A 341 1.10 9.13 3.27
N VAL A 342 0.97 8.20 4.20
CA VAL A 342 1.26 6.78 3.99
C VAL A 342 0.01 5.96 4.27
N LEU A 343 -0.32 5.06 3.34
CA LEU A 343 -1.38 4.07 3.44
C LEU A 343 -0.81 2.66 3.55
N SER A 344 -1.36 1.86 4.44
CA SER A 344 -1.04 0.44 4.49
C SER A 344 -1.44 -0.30 3.21
N PRO A 345 -0.94 -1.52 2.95
CA PRO A 345 -1.39 -2.36 1.83
C PRO A 345 -2.90 -2.65 1.81
N LEU A 346 -3.59 -2.45 2.92
CA LEU A 346 -5.05 -2.62 3.08
C LEU A 346 -5.83 -1.30 2.91
N GLY A 347 -5.18 -0.18 2.58
CA GLY A 347 -5.83 1.10 2.33
C GLY A 347 -6.14 1.91 3.59
N THR A 348 -5.56 1.60 4.74
CA THR A 348 -5.72 2.41 5.96
C THR A 348 -4.59 3.43 6.08
N TRP A 349 -4.95 4.68 6.40
CA TRP A 349 -3.98 5.73 6.68
C TRP A 349 -3.14 5.37 7.90
N GLN A 350 -1.83 5.33 7.75
CA GLN A 350 -0.88 4.98 8.81
C GLN A 350 -0.19 6.21 9.37
N GLU A 351 0.11 7.17 8.53
CA GLU A 351 0.83 8.37 8.89
C GLU A 351 0.54 9.51 7.93
N VAL A 352 0.63 10.74 8.43
CA VAL A 352 0.64 11.96 7.62
C VAL A 352 1.58 12.98 8.24
N SER A 353 2.46 13.54 7.44
CA SER A 353 3.28 14.69 7.80
C SER A 353 2.96 15.85 6.87
N SER A 354 3.02 17.08 7.41
CA SER A 354 2.78 18.27 6.64
C SER A 354 3.76 19.37 7.03
N SER A 355 4.06 20.24 6.09
CA SER A 355 4.87 21.42 6.34
C SER A 355 4.52 22.52 5.35
N GLY A 356 4.75 23.77 5.76
CA GLY A 356 4.53 24.93 4.92
C GLY A 356 4.67 26.23 5.68
N GLY A 357 4.59 27.31 4.91
CA GLY A 357 4.71 28.69 5.39
C GLY A 357 3.40 29.46 5.36
N GLY A 358 3.46 30.74 5.03
CA GLY A 358 2.26 31.58 4.89
C GLY A 358 1.73 31.67 3.46
N GLY A 359 2.31 30.96 2.54
CA GLY A 359 2.07 31.00 1.11
C GLY A 359 1.44 29.74 0.53
N TRP A 360 1.98 29.30 -0.57
CA TRP A 360 1.61 28.11 -1.29
C TRP A 360 2.82 27.19 -1.38
N GLU A 361 2.70 26.00 -0.81
CA GLU A 361 3.69 24.96 -0.82
C GLU A 361 3.05 23.64 -1.33
N SER A 362 3.70 22.98 -2.28
CA SER A 362 3.21 21.75 -2.94
C SER A 362 4.35 20.77 -3.16
N LEU A 363 4.07 19.47 -3.04
CA LEU A 363 4.91 18.39 -3.53
C LEU A 363 4.31 17.83 -4.82
N GLU A 364 5.14 17.72 -5.86
CA GLU A 364 4.69 17.35 -7.21
C GLU A 364 5.06 15.92 -7.59
N SER A 365 6.19 15.39 -7.11
CA SER A 365 6.64 14.05 -7.42
C SER A 365 7.43 13.42 -6.27
N ILE A 366 7.40 12.09 -6.18
CA ILE A 366 8.05 11.28 -5.14
C ILE A 366 8.69 10.03 -5.73
N ILE A 367 9.88 9.69 -5.25
CA ILE A 367 10.53 8.38 -5.47
C ILE A 367 11.06 7.86 -4.15
N LEU A 368 11.26 6.55 -4.05
CA LEU A 368 11.85 5.88 -2.88
C LEU A 368 13.19 5.27 -3.25
N ASP A 369 14.20 5.45 -2.39
CA ASP A 369 15.50 4.82 -2.54
C ASP A 369 15.47 3.34 -2.08
N SER A 370 16.60 2.64 -2.17
CA SER A 370 16.71 1.22 -1.79
C SER A 370 16.51 0.95 -0.29
N ARG A 371 16.46 2.00 0.54
CA ARG A 371 16.21 1.96 1.98
C ARG A 371 14.83 2.50 2.36
N ASP A 372 13.93 2.63 1.39
CA ASP A 372 12.61 3.23 1.55
C ASP A 372 12.63 4.71 2.02
N ASN A 373 13.75 5.43 1.87
CA ASN A 373 13.73 6.87 2.09
C ASN A 373 13.08 7.57 0.90
N ALA A 374 12.23 8.55 1.16
CA ALA A 374 11.51 9.27 0.12
C ALA A 374 12.26 10.52 -0.31
N ILE A 375 12.53 10.67 -1.60
CA ILE A 375 12.94 11.93 -2.21
C ILE A 375 11.74 12.56 -2.89
N VAL A 376 11.48 13.82 -2.57
CA VAL A 376 10.36 14.58 -3.11
C VAL A 376 10.83 15.85 -3.78
N VAL A 377 10.11 16.24 -4.82
CA VAL A 377 10.29 17.52 -5.49
C VAL A 377 8.96 18.28 -5.49
N GLY A 378 9.03 19.59 -5.39
CA GLY A 378 7.86 20.44 -5.39
C GLY A 378 8.21 21.91 -5.52
N SER A 379 7.31 22.77 -5.06
CA SER A 379 7.43 24.23 -5.19
C SER A 379 6.92 24.93 -3.93
N TYR A 380 7.46 26.11 -3.65
CA TYR A 380 7.04 26.93 -2.53
C TYR A 380 7.12 28.43 -2.84
N THR A 381 6.33 29.25 -2.13
CA THR A 381 6.28 30.72 -2.37
C THR A 381 6.73 31.54 -1.18
N THR A 382 6.88 30.97 0.01
CA THR A 382 7.27 31.72 1.21
C THR A 382 8.33 31.00 2.01
N ASN A 383 9.08 31.75 2.83
CA ASN A 383 10.08 31.14 3.71
C ASN A 383 9.44 30.20 4.72
N PHE A 384 9.96 29.01 4.85
CA PHE A 384 9.58 28.06 5.90
C PHE A 384 10.74 27.13 6.26
N THR A 385 10.55 26.29 7.27
CA THR A 385 11.58 25.41 7.77
C THR A 385 11.12 23.96 7.70
N LEU A 386 11.94 23.10 7.10
CA LEU A 386 11.79 21.65 7.07
C LEU A 386 12.88 21.03 7.93
N GLY A 387 12.51 20.28 8.97
CA GLY A 387 13.48 19.71 9.88
C GLY A 387 14.43 20.79 10.45
N VAL A 388 15.69 20.74 10.06
CA VAL A 388 16.72 21.69 10.45
C VAL A 388 17.01 22.76 9.38
N ASP A 389 16.54 22.54 8.15
CA ASP A 389 16.81 23.38 7.00
C ASP A 389 15.76 24.48 6.83
N THR A 390 16.19 25.69 6.50
CA THR A 390 15.31 26.83 6.22
C THR A 390 15.37 27.19 4.75
N LEU A 391 14.26 27.01 4.07
CA LEU A 391 14.08 27.40 2.69
C LEU A 391 13.69 28.88 2.62
N SER A 392 14.36 29.61 1.76
CA SER A 392 14.19 31.05 1.64
C SER A 392 13.70 31.41 0.25
N ASP A 393 12.52 32.01 0.17
CA ASP A 393 11.98 32.63 -1.03
C ASP A 393 12.95 33.70 -1.56
N ARG A 394 13.27 33.61 -2.85
CA ARG A 394 14.26 34.45 -3.53
C ARG A 394 13.67 35.73 -4.13
N ASP A 395 12.38 35.75 -4.39
CA ASP A 395 11.72 36.93 -4.96
C ASP A 395 11.30 37.95 -3.89
N SER A 396 11.28 37.57 -2.64
CA SER A 396 10.92 38.36 -1.45
C SER A 396 9.51 38.99 -1.42
N ASN A 397 8.67 38.65 -2.38
CA ASN A 397 7.29 39.14 -2.48
C ASN A 397 6.28 38.04 -2.14
N GLY A 398 6.69 36.72 -2.25
CA GLY A 398 5.83 35.57 -2.06
C GLY A 398 4.81 35.39 -3.19
N ASP A 399 5.08 35.96 -4.38
CA ASP A 399 4.18 35.89 -5.52
C ASP A 399 4.59 34.81 -6.54
N ARG A 400 5.82 34.30 -6.44
CA ARG A 400 6.44 33.36 -7.38
C ARG A 400 7.00 32.17 -6.65
N ARG A 401 7.03 31.04 -7.34
CA ARG A 401 7.52 29.79 -6.80
C ARG A 401 9.01 29.65 -6.95
N ASP A 402 9.63 29.04 -5.95
CA ASP A 402 10.94 28.44 -6.02
C ASP A 402 10.79 26.90 -5.91
N VAL A 403 11.74 26.15 -6.45
CA VAL A 403 11.77 24.69 -6.41
C VAL A 403 12.20 24.20 -5.03
N LEU A 404 11.51 23.24 -4.52
CA LEU A 404 11.83 22.46 -3.32
C LEU A 404 12.32 21.08 -3.71
N VAL A 405 13.41 20.60 -3.11
CA VAL A 405 13.83 19.19 -3.09
C VAL A 405 14.11 18.80 -1.66
N ALA A 406 13.58 17.68 -1.22
CA ALA A 406 13.78 17.22 0.16
C ALA A 406 13.78 15.69 0.24
N GLN A 407 14.36 15.17 1.31
CA GLN A 407 14.35 13.75 1.64
C GLN A 407 13.81 13.53 3.05
N PHE A 408 12.99 12.49 3.21
CA PHE A 408 12.64 11.91 4.52
C PHE A 408 13.20 10.50 4.62
N ASP A 409 13.46 10.09 5.84
CA ASP A 409 13.75 8.67 6.12
C ASP A 409 12.49 7.81 6.10
N SER A 410 12.66 6.49 6.20
CA SER A 410 11.56 5.52 6.26
C SER A 410 10.64 5.69 7.49
N ASN A 411 11.04 6.51 8.48
CA ASN A 411 10.23 6.89 9.65
C ASN A 411 9.58 8.28 9.50
N ASN A 412 9.52 8.82 8.28
CA ASN A 412 8.94 10.12 7.97
C ASN A 412 9.63 11.32 8.63
N GLN A 413 10.91 11.21 8.99
CA GLN A 413 11.68 12.32 9.52
C GLN A 413 12.42 13.03 8.39
N TRP A 414 12.40 14.37 8.40
CA TRP A 414 13.14 15.16 7.42
C TRP A 414 14.64 14.99 7.60
N LEU A 415 15.33 14.48 6.59
CA LEU A 415 16.78 14.33 6.57
C LEU A 415 17.46 15.61 6.09
N TRP A 416 17.00 16.16 4.98
CA TRP A 416 17.51 17.41 4.42
C TRP A 416 16.50 18.04 3.48
N ALA A 417 16.65 19.34 3.25
CA ALA A 417 15.91 20.09 2.23
C ALA A 417 16.75 21.18 1.59
N ILE A 418 16.62 21.33 0.29
CA ILE A 418 17.30 22.37 -0.49
C ILE A 418 16.33 23.06 -1.42
N SER A 419 16.73 24.23 -1.91
CA SER A 419 15.95 24.99 -2.88
C SER A 419 16.74 25.31 -4.13
N ALA A 420 16.05 25.33 -5.26
CA ALA A 420 16.52 25.90 -6.52
C ALA A 420 15.54 26.98 -7.01
N GLY A 421 15.99 27.85 -7.90
CA GLY A 421 15.15 28.90 -8.47
C GLY A 421 15.80 30.26 -8.51
N GLY A 422 14.97 31.28 -8.66
CA GLY A 422 15.49 32.65 -8.87
C GLY A 422 14.47 33.75 -8.61
N LEU A 423 14.46 34.79 -9.44
CA LEU A 423 13.44 35.85 -9.41
C LEU A 423 12.24 35.53 -10.31
N GLY A 424 12.26 34.40 -10.97
CA GLY A 424 11.21 33.88 -11.84
C GLY A 424 10.16 33.10 -11.05
N ASP A 425 9.22 32.53 -11.79
CA ASP A 425 8.32 31.49 -11.27
C ASP A 425 8.94 30.14 -11.68
N ASP A 426 9.50 29.40 -10.71
CA ASP A 426 10.26 28.18 -10.95
C ASP A 426 9.53 27.01 -10.29
N ARG A 427 9.36 25.88 -10.99
CA ARG A 427 8.58 24.72 -10.51
C ARG A 427 9.38 23.45 -10.56
N GLY A 428 9.38 22.69 -9.47
CA GLY A 428 9.75 21.28 -9.50
C GLY A 428 8.62 20.45 -10.14
N VAL A 429 8.97 19.50 -10.99
CA VAL A 429 7.99 18.72 -11.78
C VAL A 429 8.16 17.22 -11.56
N SER A 430 9.39 16.71 -11.65
CA SER A 430 9.65 15.28 -11.57
C SER A 430 10.99 14.99 -10.94
N VAL A 431 11.11 13.82 -10.30
CA VAL A 431 12.37 13.32 -9.77
C VAL A 431 12.57 11.86 -10.17
N GLN A 432 13.81 11.50 -10.48
CA GLN A 432 14.22 10.12 -10.81
C GLN A 432 15.62 9.87 -10.25
N PHE A 433 15.97 8.63 -10.00
CA PHE A 433 17.34 8.29 -9.61
C PHE A 433 18.27 8.22 -10.81
N GLY A 434 19.41 8.86 -10.68
CA GLY A 434 20.57 8.70 -11.54
C GLY A 434 21.55 7.63 -11.04
N GLU A 435 22.83 7.79 -11.43
CA GLU A 435 23.88 6.91 -10.93
C GLU A 435 24.03 7.04 -9.41
N ASN A 436 24.12 5.90 -8.74
CA ASN A 436 24.29 5.84 -7.28
C ASN A 436 23.17 6.58 -6.54
N GLU A 437 21.95 6.34 -6.96
CA GLU A 437 20.74 6.93 -6.35
C GLU A 437 20.76 8.46 -6.18
N SER A 438 21.67 9.16 -6.90
CA SER A 438 21.66 10.62 -6.90
C SER A 438 20.39 11.14 -7.59
N PRO A 439 19.60 12.03 -6.96
CA PRO A 439 18.38 12.50 -7.56
C PRO A 439 18.66 13.41 -8.78
N ILE A 440 17.94 13.12 -9.85
CA ILE A 440 17.86 13.99 -11.03
C ILE A 440 16.50 14.68 -10.96
N ILE A 441 16.52 15.99 -10.86
CA ILE A 441 15.35 16.84 -10.70
C ILE A 441 14.99 17.46 -12.04
N GLY A 442 13.76 17.19 -12.50
CA GLY A 442 13.16 17.88 -13.62
C GLY A 442 12.34 19.09 -13.16
N MET A 443 12.52 20.23 -13.79
CA MET A 443 11.87 21.45 -13.38
C MET A 443 11.58 22.37 -14.58
N GLU A 444 10.67 23.30 -14.37
CA GLU A 444 10.39 24.43 -15.25
C GLU A 444 10.92 25.71 -14.61
N ILE A 445 11.67 26.49 -15.36
CA ILE A 445 12.35 27.68 -14.85
C ILE A 445 11.98 28.93 -15.65
N GLN A 446 11.94 30.08 -14.99
CA GLN A 446 11.73 31.37 -15.60
C GLN A 446 12.87 32.34 -15.28
N ASN A 447 13.46 32.97 -16.28
CA ASN A 447 14.63 33.88 -16.17
C ASN A 447 15.91 33.12 -15.79
N THR A 448 16.50 33.43 -14.63
CA THR A 448 17.76 32.86 -14.16
C THR A 448 17.47 32.09 -12.88
N ALA A 449 17.74 30.80 -12.90
CA ALA A 449 17.61 29.91 -11.75
C ALA A 449 19.00 29.49 -11.23
N GLN A 450 19.13 29.46 -9.92
CA GLN A 450 20.30 28.98 -9.18
C GLN A 450 19.99 27.61 -8.56
N MET A 451 20.81 26.63 -8.85
CA MET A 451 20.74 25.25 -8.38
C MET A 451 22.05 24.91 -7.72
N SER A 452 22.12 25.04 -6.41
CA SER A 452 23.39 24.92 -5.68
C SER A 452 24.48 25.81 -6.29
N ASN A 453 25.57 25.23 -6.82
CA ASN A 453 26.67 25.95 -7.49
C ASN A 453 26.43 26.20 -8.99
N PHE A 454 25.33 25.71 -9.56
CA PHE A 454 25.02 25.84 -10.98
C PHE A 454 24.07 27.01 -11.19
N THR A 455 24.20 27.64 -12.34
CA THR A 455 23.30 28.71 -12.77
C THR A 455 22.85 28.43 -14.20
N VAL A 456 21.57 28.34 -14.40
CA VAL A 456 20.94 28.17 -15.71
C VAL A 456 20.04 29.37 -16.02
N ASN A 457 19.74 29.55 -17.28
CA ASN A 457 18.90 30.67 -17.72
C ASN A 457 17.85 30.18 -18.69
N SER A 458 16.62 30.63 -18.54
CA SER A 458 15.63 30.48 -19.58
C SER A 458 15.94 31.40 -20.76
N ALA A 459 15.61 30.95 -21.95
CA ALA A 459 15.77 31.73 -23.18
C ALA A 459 14.59 32.70 -23.39
N GLY A 460 13.46 32.44 -22.77
CA GLY A 460 12.25 33.19 -22.97
C GLY A 460 11.32 33.26 -21.78
N SER A 461 10.20 32.55 -21.86
CA SER A 461 9.22 32.40 -20.79
C SER A 461 9.61 31.24 -19.87
N TYR A 462 8.83 30.17 -19.82
CA TYR A 462 9.24 28.94 -19.12
C TYR A 462 10.10 28.08 -20.03
N ASP A 463 11.27 27.68 -19.54
CA ASP A 463 12.12 26.67 -20.13
C ASP A 463 12.20 25.47 -19.20
N ILE A 464 12.51 24.29 -19.73
CA ILE A 464 12.80 23.13 -18.90
C ILE A 464 14.25 23.16 -18.41
N ALA A 465 14.48 22.59 -17.22
CA ALA A 465 15.82 22.35 -16.72
C ALA A 465 15.88 20.99 -16.01
N LEU A 466 17.05 20.33 -16.12
CA LEU A 466 17.39 19.17 -15.32
C LEU A 466 18.58 19.46 -14.44
N TRP A 467 18.51 18.96 -13.22
CA TRP A 467 19.56 19.12 -12.22
C TRP A 467 19.87 17.76 -11.59
N ASN A 468 21.07 17.26 -11.81
CA ASN A 468 21.60 16.13 -11.05
C ASN A 468 22.21 16.67 -9.76
N TYR A 469 21.58 16.35 -8.62
CA TYR A 469 22.03 16.74 -7.31
C TYR A 469 22.74 15.57 -6.63
N ALA A 470 24.03 15.47 -6.87
CA ALA A 470 24.90 14.48 -6.26
C ALA A 470 25.51 15.09 -4.98
N ARG A 471 24.91 14.81 -3.83
CA ARG A 471 25.36 15.29 -2.51
C ARG A 471 26.43 14.33 -1.98
N ASP A 472 27.43 14.88 -1.32
CA ASP A 472 28.48 14.19 -0.58
C ASP A 472 28.58 14.92 0.78
N HIS A 473 27.85 14.39 1.80
CA HIS A 473 27.61 15.11 3.07
C HIS A 473 28.87 15.14 3.94
N ASP A 474 29.60 14.05 4.04
CA ASP A 474 30.78 13.89 4.90
C ASP A 474 32.11 14.09 4.16
N SER A 475 32.03 14.28 2.85
CA SER A 475 33.18 14.59 1.97
C SER A 475 34.21 13.45 1.86
N ASP A 476 33.75 12.23 1.84
CA ASP A 476 34.61 11.05 1.66
C ASP A 476 34.86 10.70 0.18
N GLY A 477 34.11 11.30 -0.73
CA GLY A 477 34.22 11.17 -2.18
C GLY A 477 33.14 10.32 -2.82
N LEU A 478 32.17 9.85 -2.04
CA LEU A 478 30.97 9.17 -2.48
C LEU A 478 29.75 10.10 -2.33
N THR A 479 28.72 9.86 -3.10
CA THR A 479 27.48 10.63 -2.94
C THR A 479 26.61 9.97 -1.89
N ASP A 480 25.76 10.72 -1.20
CA ASP A 480 24.88 10.23 -0.14
C ASP A 480 24.09 8.97 -0.53
N GLY A 481 23.71 8.82 -1.79
CA GLY A 481 22.98 7.65 -2.29
C GLY A 481 23.88 6.44 -2.63
N ALA A 482 25.18 6.67 -2.82
CA ALA A 482 26.16 5.60 -3.04
C ALA A 482 26.88 5.22 -1.76
N ASP A 483 26.65 5.95 -0.71
CA ASP A 483 27.33 5.89 0.56
C ASP A 483 26.46 5.14 1.57
N ASN A 484 26.99 4.04 2.10
CA ASN A 484 26.31 3.27 3.11
C ASN A 484 26.38 3.91 4.51
N CYS A 485 27.20 4.98 4.66
CA CYS A 485 27.22 5.84 5.84
C CYS A 485 27.20 7.34 5.48
N PRO A 486 26.13 7.90 4.94
CA PRO A 486 26.11 9.24 4.31
C PRO A 486 26.51 10.42 5.22
N ARG A 487 26.84 10.20 6.48
CA ARG A 487 27.21 11.21 7.49
C ARG A 487 28.52 10.91 8.21
N VAL A 488 29.13 9.76 7.94
CA VAL A 488 30.35 9.27 8.58
C VAL A 488 31.32 8.79 7.50
N ALA A 489 32.32 9.59 7.21
CA ALA A 489 33.26 9.33 6.11
C ALA A 489 33.89 7.92 6.16
N ASN A 490 33.51 7.06 5.24
CA ASN A 490 33.94 5.67 5.13
C ASN A 490 34.24 5.24 3.68
N PRO A 491 35.21 5.85 2.98
CA PRO A 491 35.46 5.63 1.55
C PRO A 491 35.73 4.17 1.15
N ALA A 492 35.79 3.25 2.07
CA ALA A 492 35.96 1.82 1.83
C ALA A 492 34.61 1.08 1.67
N GLN A 493 33.53 1.68 2.16
CA GLN A 493 32.16 1.16 2.06
C GLN A 493 32.06 -0.30 2.55
N GLN A 494 32.65 -0.59 3.70
CA GLN A 494 32.47 -1.88 4.32
C GLN A 494 31.03 -1.97 4.84
N ASP A 495 30.45 -3.14 4.68
CA ASP A 495 29.10 -3.51 5.05
C ASP A 495 29.17 -5.04 5.22
N THR A 496 29.36 -5.45 6.46
CA THR A 496 29.76 -6.83 6.76
C THR A 496 28.55 -7.77 6.72
N ASP A 497 27.39 -7.36 7.24
CA ASP A 497 26.19 -8.19 7.25
C ASP A 497 25.32 -8.04 5.98
N GLY A 498 25.51 -6.95 5.22
CA GLY A 498 24.84 -6.70 3.94
C GLY A 498 23.46 -6.08 4.07
N ASP A 499 23.18 -5.37 5.16
CA ASP A 499 21.88 -4.73 5.43
C ASP A 499 21.72 -3.34 4.81
N LEU A 500 22.81 -2.83 4.16
CA LEU A 500 22.94 -1.52 3.51
C LEU A 500 23.36 -0.36 4.46
N PHE A 501 23.53 -0.58 5.73
CA PHE A 501 24.31 0.31 6.58
C PHE A 501 25.77 -0.12 6.52
N GLY A 502 26.65 0.79 6.71
CA GLY A 502 28.09 0.47 6.65
C GLY A 502 28.69 0.37 8.04
N ASP A 503 29.68 -0.50 8.23
CA ASP A 503 30.36 -0.76 9.49
C ASP A 503 30.77 0.53 10.25
N ALA A 504 30.94 1.63 9.59
CA ALA A 504 31.33 2.90 10.22
C ALA A 504 30.16 3.63 10.92
N CYS A 505 28.95 3.29 10.67
CA CYS A 505 27.73 3.92 11.18
C CYS A 505 26.66 2.92 11.59
N ASP A 506 26.96 1.66 11.51
CA ASP A 506 26.17 0.60 12.10
C ASP A 506 26.54 0.46 13.56
N ASP A 507 25.68 0.00 14.39
CA ASP A 507 25.91 -0.29 15.81
C ASP A 507 26.05 -1.82 16.04
N ASP A 508 25.92 -2.67 14.94
CA ASP A 508 25.93 -4.15 14.97
C ASP A 508 26.44 -4.66 13.60
N ASP A 509 27.78 -4.53 13.39
CA ASP A 509 28.45 -4.68 12.08
C ASP A 509 28.25 -6.03 11.37
N ASP A 510 27.97 -7.12 12.08
CA ASP A 510 27.77 -8.45 11.50
C ASP A 510 26.36 -9.01 11.64
N GLY A 511 25.46 -8.24 12.31
CA GLY A 511 24.03 -8.50 12.38
C GLY A 511 23.67 -9.72 13.23
N ASP A 512 24.45 -10.01 14.27
CA ASP A 512 24.25 -11.15 15.15
C ASP A 512 23.39 -10.81 16.40
N ALA A 513 22.97 -9.56 16.54
CA ALA A 513 22.18 -8.96 17.62
C ALA A 513 22.98 -8.65 18.92
N VAL A 514 24.31 -8.67 18.88
CA VAL A 514 25.21 -8.11 19.89
C VAL A 514 25.85 -6.87 19.29
N GLY A 515 25.65 -5.71 19.92
CA GLY A 515 26.20 -4.48 19.33
C GLY A 515 27.69 -4.35 19.57
N ASP A 516 28.46 -3.73 18.63
CA ASP A 516 29.91 -3.60 18.57
C ASP A 516 30.62 -3.20 19.86
N ASP A 517 29.97 -2.37 20.68
CA ASP A 517 30.55 -1.94 21.99
C ASP A 517 30.62 -3.10 23.02
N TRP A 518 29.90 -4.20 22.78
CA TRP A 518 29.72 -5.35 23.66
C TRP A 518 30.12 -6.67 22.99
N ASP A 519 30.51 -6.63 21.75
CA ASP A 519 30.89 -7.72 20.90
C ASP A 519 32.41 -7.83 20.79
N ASP A 520 32.95 -8.99 21.14
CA ASP A 520 34.40 -9.25 21.00
C ASP A 520 34.75 -9.65 19.55
N CYS A 521 33.77 -9.95 18.70
CA CYS A 521 33.87 -10.26 17.25
C CYS A 521 33.04 -9.32 16.34
N PRO A 522 33.09 -7.99 16.45
CA PRO A 522 32.21 -7.03 15.82
C PRO A 522 32.09 -7.07 14.29
N ALA A 523 32.78 -7.93 13.59
CA ALA A 523 32.72 -8.16 12.17
C ALA A 523 32.96 -9.65 11.89
N GLY A 524 32.31 -10.47 12.67
CA GLY A 524 32.39 -11.92 12.70
C GLY A 524 31.67 -12.64 11.59
N GLU A 525 31.10 -13.83 11.85
CA GLU A 525 30.26 -14.59 10.91
C GLU A 525 28.84 -13.99 10.86
N THR A 526 28.36 -13.65 9.69
CA THR A 526 27.03 -13.07 9.47
C THR A 526 25.92 -14.12 9.31
N GLY A 527 24.67 -13.71 9.55
CA GLY A 527 23.48 -14.53 9.25
C GLY A 527 23.13 -15.56 10.31
N TRP A 528 23.45 -15.28 11.55
CA TRP A 528 23.05 -15.99 12.75
C TRP A 528 22.70 -14.98 13.84
N ASN A 529 22.12 -15.39 14.92
CA ASN A 529 21.88 -14.51 16.08
C ASN A 529 22.53 -15.14 17.31
N SER A 530 23.13 -14.29 18.16
CA SER A 530 23.68 -14.67 19.46
C SER A 530 22.54 -15.26 20.32
N ALA A 531 22.75 -16.45 20.80
CA ALA A 531 21.85 -17.17 21.69
C ALA A 531 22.66 -18.18 22.51
N PRO A 532 22.20 -18.59 23.71
CA PRO A 532 22.97 -19.50 24.60
C PRO A 532 23.39 -20.85 24.02
N ASN A 533 22.91 -21.22 22.87
CA ASN A 533 23.28 -22.46 22.14
C ASN A 533 24.21 -22.21 20.95
N THR A 534 24.50 -21.00 20.61
CA THR A 534 25.38 -20.59 19.48
C THR A 534 26.48 -19.66 19.94
N ASP A 535 26.32 -19.04 21.09
CA ASP A 535 27.18 -18.10 21.76
C ASP A 535 26.93 -18.25 23.29
N HIS A 536 27.76 -19.03 23.93
CA HIS A 536 27.48 -19.49 25.28
C HIS A 536 27.66 -18.42 26.34
N ASP A 537 28.66 -17.58 26.18
CA ASP A 537 29.00 -16.50 27.12
C ASP A 537 28.42 -15.15 26.71
N SER A 538 27.80 -15.08 25.54
CA SER A 538 27.12 -13.91 25.01
C SER A 538 28.05 -12.75 24.72
N ASP A 539 29.21 -13.03 24.16
CA ASP A 539 30.22 -12.04 23.80
C ASP A 539 30.20 -11.63 22.32
N GLY A 540 29.26 -12.20 21.49
CA GLY A 540 29.12 -11.91 20.08
C GLY A 540 29.96 -12.79 19.16
N CYS A 541 30.82 -13.66 19.71
CA CYS A 541 31.57 -14.63 18.94
C CYS A 541 30.82 -15.97 18.87
N ARG A 542 30.82 -16.60 17.69
CA ARG A 542 30.10 -17.85 17.51
C ARG A 542 30.94 -19.04 17.97
N ASP A 543 30.48 -19.81 18.96
CA ASP A 543 31.11 -20.97 19.55
C ASP A 543 31.72 -21.97 18.56
N ASP A 544 31.06 -22.28 17.47
CA ASP A 544 31.48 -23.34 16.53
C ASP A 544 32.65 -22.88 15.63
N THR A 545 32.88 -21.60 15.42
CA THR A 545 33.71 -21.08 14.33
C THR A 545 34.72 -20.00 14.70
N GLU A 546 34.37 -19.08 15.54
CA GLU A 546 35.22 -17.89 15.82
C GLU A 546 35.58 -17.74 17.28
N ASP A 547 34.80 -18.22 18.21
CA ASP A 547 35.19 -18.34 19.59
C ASP A 547 36.11 -19.56 19.81
N PHE A 548 37.03 -19.46 20.70
CA PHE A 548 38.01 -20.49 21.07
C PHE A 548 38.03 -20.77 22.56
N ASP A 549 37.18 -20.11 23.35
CA ASP A 549 37.08 -20.19 24.80
C ASP A 549 35.62 -19.92 25.19
N ASP A 550 34.73 -20.85 24.75
CA ASP A 550 33.26 -20.70 24.70
C ASP A 550 32.61 -20.29 26.05
N ASP A 551 33.31 -20.29 27.19
CA ASP A 551 32.78 -19.90 28.51
C ASP A 551 33.65 -18.85 29.24
N GLU A 552 34.68 -18.33 28.55
CA GLU A 552 35.59 -17.28 29.04
C GLU A 552 36.27 -17.61 30.37
N ASP A 553 36.50 -18.92 30.66
CA ASP A 553 37.16 -19.37 31.88
C ASP A 553 38.69 -19.20 31.85
N GLY A 554 39.23 -18.95 30.67
CA GLY A 554 40.66 -18.75 30.36
C GLY A 554 41.38 -20.03 29.94
N ILE A 555 40.67 -21.14 29.70
CA ILE A 555 41.12 -22.39 29.10
C ILE A 555 40.49 -22.52 27.73
N LEU A 556 41.29 -22.60 26.68
CA LEU A 556 40.73 -22.72 25.32
C LEU A 556 40.03 -24.07 25.15
N ASP A 557 38.91 -24.13 24.46
CA ASP A 557 38.08 -25.34 24.20
C ASP A 557 38.87 -26.57 23.83
N LEU A 558 39.94 -26.39 23.07
CA LEU A 558 40.80 -27.53 22.67
C LEU A 558 41.47 -28.22 23.84
N TYR A 559 41.63 -27.56 24.97
CA TYR A 559 42.29 -28.03 26.19
C TYR A 559 41.35 -28.12 27.37
N ASP A 560 40.14 -27.68 27.22
CA ASP A 560 39.07 -27.65 28.15
C ASP A 560 38.24 -28.96 28.06
N GLU A 561 37.98 -29.59 29.23
CA GLU A 561 37.06 -30.77 29.30
C GLU A 561 35.59 -30.30 29.45
N CYS A 562 35.33 -29.01 29.77
CA CYS A 562 34.02 -28.37 29.91
C CYS A 562 33.89 -27.10 29.08
N PRO A 563 34.06 -27.09 27.74
CA PRO A 563 34.12 -25.90 26.91
C PRO A 563 32.90 -24.98 26.94
N LYS A 564 31.83 -25.37 27.57
CA LYS A 564 30.62 -24.60 27.81
C LYS A 564 30.20 -24.76 29.26
N GLY A 565 31.17 -24.46 30.14
CA GLY A 565 31.00 -24.49 31.57
C GLY A 565 30.18 -23.32 32.12
N SER A 566 30.45 -22.93 33.35
CA SER A 566 29.77 -21.78 33.98
C SER A 566 30.39 -20.47 33.55
N VAL A 567 29.68 -19.59 32.86
CA VAL A 567 30.16 -18.28 32.47
C VAL A 567 30.48 -17.37 33.68
N GLY A 568 31.54 -16.58 33.57
CA GLY A 568 31.88 -15.52 34.52
C GLY A 568 32.77 -15.95 35.71
N TRP A 569 33.43 -17.06 35.57
CA TRP A 569 34.52 -17.48 36.48
C TRP A 569 35.83 -17.63 35.69
N PHE A 570 36.92 -17.75 36.37
CA PHE A 570 38.22 -17.99 35.74
C PHE A 570 38.84 -19.25 36.37
N SER A 571 39.31 -20.18 35.56
CA SER A 571 40.04 -21.36 35.98
C SER A 571 41.30 -20.97 36.76
N THR A 572 41.37 -21.36 38.02
CA THR A 572 42.50 -21.18 38.92
C THR A 572 42.70 -22.45 39.73
N ILE A 573 43.93 -22.71 40.18
CA ILE A 573 44.27 -23.85 41.04
C ILE A 573 43.47 -23.97 42.37
N GLU A 574 42.63 -23.01 42.69
CA GLU A 574 41.76 -22.96 43.87
C GLU A 574 40.31 -23.39 43.60
N ASN A 575 39.86 -23.34 42.36
CA ASN A 575 38.53 -23.71 41.89
C ASN A 575 38.54 -24.77 40.77
N ASP A 576 39.72 -25.06 40.22
CA ASP A 576 40.00 -26.08 39.23
C ASP A 576 41.42 -26.65 39.58
N GLU A 577 41.47 -27.70 40.39
CA GLU A 577 42.72 -28.30 40.91
C GLU A 577 43.53 -28.94 39.81
N ASN A 578 42.88 -29.47 38.78
CA ASN A 578 43.53 -30.21 37.68
C ASN A 578 43.77 -29.29 36.46
N GLN A 579 43.16 -28.09 36.39
CA GLN A 579 43.25 -27.13 35.31
C GLN A 579 42.73 -27.73 33.96
N ASP A 580 41.61 -28.40 34.02
CA ASP A 580 40.94 -28.94 32.83
C ASP A 580 39.76 -28.14 32.34
N GLY A 581 39.49 -26.96 32.95
CA GLY A 581 38.41 -26.07 32.56
C GLY A 581 37.04 -26.34 33.22
N CYS A 582 37.01 -27.34 34.12
CA CYS A 582 35.82 -27.64 34.86
C CYS A 582 35.87 -27.16 36.30
N GLU A 583 34.89 -26.41 36.76
CA GLU A 583 34.83 -26.01 38.18
C GLU A 583 34.55 -27.24 39.06
N ASP A 584 35.46 -27.50 39.99
CA ASP A 584 35.44 -28.67 40.90
C ASP A 584 34.43 -28.52 42.07
N LEU A 585 33.30 -27.84 41.88
CA LEU A 585 32.27 -27.65 42.89
C LEU A 585 31.12 -28.63 42.73
N ASP A 586 30.73 -29.35 43.81
CA ASP A 586 29.53 -30.17 43.95
C ASP A 586 28.72 -29.59 45.12
N SER A 587 27.80 -28.68 44.77
CA SER A 587 27.09 -27.80 45.74
C SER A 587 26.01 -28.49 46.54
N ASP A 588 25.38 -29.55 46.02
CA ASP A 588 24.32 -30.28 46.71
C ASP A 588 24.69 -31.71 47.12
N GLY A 589 25.83 -32.22 46.65
CA GLY A 589 26.41 -33.46 47.08
C GLY A 589 25.81 -34.74 46.48
N ASP A 590 25.24 -34.67 45.30
CA ASP A 590 24.65 -35.80 44.62
C ASP A 590 25.65 -36.61 43.81
N GLY A 591 26.84 -36.08 43.56
CA GLY A 591 27.95 -36.77 42.90
C GLY A 591 28.22 -36.32 41.47
N TYR A 592 27.55 -35.28 41.02
CA TYR A 592 27.89 -34.54 39.82
C TYR A 592 28.50 -33.18 40.26
N VAL A 593 29.49 -32.71 39.60
CA VAL A 593 30.02 -31.35 39.82
C VAL A 593 29.04 -30.34 39.22
N ASP A 594 28.96 -29.12 39.82
CA ASP A 594 27.94 -28.13 39.46
C ASP A 594 27.83 -27.87 37.95
N GLN A 595 28.91 -27.94 37.19
CA GLN A 595 28.92 -27.75 35.73
C GLN A 595 28.39 -28.91 34.90
N LEU A 596 28.46 -30.11 35.43
CA LEU A 596 27.89 -31.31 34.80
C LEU A 596 26.55 -31.70 35.41
N ASP A 597 26.17 -30.97 36.43
CA ASP A 597 24.93 -31.15 37.16
C ASP A 597 23.85 -30.22 36.56
N LYS A 598 22.77 -30.82 36.10
CA LYS A 598 21.66 -30.08 35.52
C LYS A 598 20.83 -29.29 36.54
N CYS A 599 21.00 -29.63 37.83
CA CYS A 599 20.38 -28.92 38.95
C CYS A 599 21.38 -28.62 40.09
N PRO A 600 22.40 -27.83 39.91
CA PRO A 600 23.56 -27.67 40.82
C PRO A 600 23.28 -27.30 42.29
N ALA A 601 22.03 -27.09 42.66
CA ALA A 601 21.60 -26.75 44.02
C ALA A 601 20.53 -27.72 44.60
N ILE A 602 20.15 -28.72 43.84
CA ILE A 602 19.03 -29.65 44.17
C ILE A 602 19.40 -31.06 43.75
N ALA A 603 19.88 -31.87 44.65
CA ALA A 603 20.26 -33.25 44.40
C ALA A 603 19.12 -34.06 43.72
N ASP A 604 19.33 -34.48 42.49
CA ASP A 604 18.31 -35.07 41.64
C ASP A 604 18.78 -36.31 40.85
N ASP A 605 18.08 -36.73 39.80
CA ASP A 605 18.45 -37.85 38.95
C ASP A 605 18.85 -37.45 37.54
N GLN A 606 19.15 -36.19 37.33
CA GLN A 606 19.62 -35.56 36.09
C GLN A 606 18.60 -35.72 34.93
N ALA A 607 17.32 -35.77 35.25
CA ALA A 607 16.24 -35.76 34.28
C ALA A 607 16.13 -34.38 33.63
N ASP A 608 15.93 -34.30 32.34
CA ASP A 608 15.87 -33.12 31.49
C ASP A 608 14.99 -33.47 30.32
N LEU A 609 13.77 -33.04 30.35
CA LEU A 609 12.73 -33.53 29.45
C LEU A 609 12.79 -32.78 28.10
N ASP A 610 13.04 -31.51 28.11
CA ASP A 610 13.09 -30.68 26.91
C ASP A 610 14.48 -30.67 26.25
N GLY A 611 15.52 -30.92 27.03
CA GLY A 611 16.90 -31.08 26.56
C GLY A 611 17.69 -29.77 26.50
N ASP A 612 17.26 -28.75 27.28
CA ASP A 612 17.88 -27.40 27.30
C ASP A 612 19.13 -27.35 28.19
N GLY A 613 19.39 -28.41 28.99
CA GLY A 613 20.53 -28.55 29.86
C GLY A 613 20.26 -28.18 31.32
N ILE A 614 19.09 -27.68 31.68
CA ILE A 614 18.60 -27.52 33.05
C ILE A 614 17.81 -28.79 33.40
N GLY A 615 17.83 -29.23 34.68
CA GLY A 615 17.12 -30.43 35.08
C GLY A 615 15.69 -30.15 35.53
N ASP A 616 14.79 -31.10 35.21
CA ASP A 616 13.34 -31.13 35.61
C ASP A 616 13.13 -30.74 37.10
N ALA A 617 14.10 -30.94 37.95
CA ALA A 617 13.98 -30.68 39.38
C ALA A 617 14.18 -29.21 39.78
N CYS A 618 14.84 -28.45 39.00
CA CYS A 618 15.22 -27.07 39.25
C CYS A 618 14.70 -26.05 38.21
N GLU A 619 14.17 -26.51 37.11
CA GLU A 619 13.58 -25.61 36.14
C GLU A 619 12.12 -25.25 36.52
N THR A 620 11.60 -24.29 35.80
CA THR A 620 10.22 -23.81 36.02
C THR A 620 9.32 -24.01 34.83
N ASP A 621 9.83 -24.61 33.75
CA ASP A 621 9.19 -24.90 32.48
C ASP A 621 9.74 -26.24 31.99
N THR A 622 9.20 -27.35 32.52
CA THR A 622 9.79 -28.70 32.47
C THR A 622 9.81 -29.31 31.06
N ASP A 623 8.96 -28.86 30.12
CA ASP A 623 8.90 -29.42 28.76
C ASP A 623 9.26 -28.38 27.68
N GLY A 624 9.63 -27.18 28.12
CA GLY A 624 10.23 -26.16 27.26
C GLY A 624 9.29 -25.57 26.24
N ASP A 625 8.00 -25.50 26.52
CA ASP A 625 7.00 -24.92 25.63
C ASP A 625 6.78 -23.42 25.82
N GLY A 626 7.43 -22.83 26.84
CA GLY A 626 7.37 -21.40 27.17
C GLY A 626 6.35 -21.03 28.23
N ILE A 627 5.57 -21.96 28.73
CA ILE A 627 4.62 -21.82 29.87
C ILE A 627 5.22 -22.46 31.10
N ILE A 628 5.30 -21.70 32.18
CA ILE A 628 5.88 -22.23 33.42
C ILE A 628 4.99 -23.26 34.09
N ASP A 629 5.54 -24.35 34.65
CA ASP A 629 4.86 -25.51 35.31
C ASP A 629 3.68 -25.16 36.20
N THR A 630 3.68 -23.98 36.80
CA THR A 630 2.61 -23.53 37.71
C THR A 630 1.40 -22.94 37.00
N LEU A 631 1.54 -22.67 35.73
CA LEU A 631 0.51 -22.12 34.84
C LEU A 631 0.18 -23.09 33.72
N ASP A 632 1.03 -24.06 33.50
CA ASP A 632 0.94 -25.08 32.50
C ASP A 632 0.02 -26.24 32.96
N ASN A 633 -0.97 -26.53 32.16
CA ASN A 633 -1.88 -27.65 32.37
C ASN A 633 -1.32 -28.97 31.81
N CYS A 634 -0.29 -28.90 30.93
CA CYS A 634 0.34 -30.04 30.27
C CYS A 634 1.85 -30.20 30.58
N VAL A 635 2.33 -29.78 31.73
CA VAL A 635 3.71 -29.72 32.29
C VAL A 635 4.74 -30.74 31.79
N ARG A 636 4.38 -31.80 31.13
CA ARG A 636 5.26 -32.88 30.65
C ARG A 636 4.83 -33.39 29.27
N ASP A 637 4.59 -32.49 28.35
CA ASP A 637 4.35 -32.90 26.98
C ASP A 637 5.71 -33.24 26.28
N THR A 638 5.74 -34.37 25.61
CA THR A 638 6.99 -34.93 25.06
C THR A 638 7.32 -34.47 23.65
N PHE A 639 6.74 -33.38 23.22
CA PHE A 639 6.98 -32.80 21.89
C PHE A 639 7.60 -31.40 22.03
N SER A 640 8.74 -31.19 21.44
CA SER A 640 9.39 -29.90 21.30
C SER A 640 8.51 -28.98 20.43
N TRP A 641 7.79 -28.06 21.06
CA TRP A 641 6.95 -27.04 20.44
C TRP A 641 6.95 -25.83 21.39
N GLU A 642 6.59 -24.68 20.91
CA GLU A 642 6.51 -23.44 21.66
C GLU A 642 5.05 -23.04 21.78
N SER A 643 4.57 -22.73 23.00
CA SER A 643 3.22 -22.21 23.25
C SER A 643 3.12 -20.82 22.65
N VAL A 644 2.56 -20.77 21.47
CA VAL A 644 2.23 -19.53 20.77
C VAL A 644 0.76 -19.55 20.41
N HIS A 645 0.14 -18.37 20.39
CA HIS A 645 -1.30 -18.19 20.20
C HIS A 645 -1.91 -18.90 18.97
N GLU A 646 -1.11 -19.29 17.98
CA GLU A 646 -1.57 -20.05 16.80
C GLU A 646 -1.69 -21.57 17.02
N ILE A 647 -1.17 -22.09 18.12
CA ILE A 647 -1.15 -23.54 18.42
C ILE A 647 -1.51 -23.87 19.87
N ASP A 648 -1.68 -22.88 20.71
CA ASP A 648 -2.10 -22.89 22.11
C ASP A 648 -2.80 -21.53 22.35
N HIS A 649 -4.10 -21.53 22.12
CA HIS A 649 -4.84 -20.29 22.00
C HIS A 649 -5.00 -19.55 23.33
N ASP A 650 -5.29 -20.25 24.40
CA ASP A 650 -5.43 -19.67 25.73
C ASP A 650 -4.13 -19.61 26.53
N GLN A 651 -3.06 -20.18 25.95
CA GLN A 651 -1.71 -20.21 26.53
C GLN A 651 -1.65 -20.88 27.89
N ASP A 652 -2.32 -22.03 28.00
CA ASP A 652 -2.34 -22.86 29.19
C ASP A 652 -1.28 -23.97 29.20
N GLY A 653 -0.47 -24.09 28.11
CA GLY A 653 0.57 -25.09 27.93
C GLY A 653 0.08 -26.39 27.30
N CYS A 654 -1.17 -26.48 26.89
CA CYS A 654 -1.71 -27.60 26.14
C CYS A 654 -1.93 -27.23 24.68
N ARG A 655 -1.62 -28.08 23.76
CA ARG A 655 -1.74 -27.77 22.33
C ARG A 655 -3.13 -28.07 21.80
N ASP A 656 -3.80 -27.07 21.21
CA ASP A 656 -5.17 -27.11 20.64
C ASP A 656 -5.44 -28.32 19.75
N LEU A 657 -4.48 -28.80 19.00
CA LEU A 657 -4.70 -29.84 17.98
C LEU A 657 -5.00 -31.22 18.57
N ASP A 658 -4.41 -31.62 19.71
CA ASP A 658 -4.44 -32.99 20.22
C ASP A 658 -4.29 -33.12 21.74
N ARG A 659 -4.12 -32.04 22.48
CA ARG A 659 -3.90 -32.05 23.93
C ARG A 659 -4.90 -31.23 24.67
N ASP A 660 -5.38 -30.17 24.09
CA ASP A 660 -6.44 -29.38 24.62
C ASP A 660 -7.82 -29.81 24.10
N ALA A 661 -8.84 -29.51 24.79
CA ALA A 661 -10.22 -29.80 24.44
C ALA A 661 -11.16 -28.62 24.72
N ASP A 662 -10.57 -27.46 25.07
CA ASP A 662 -11.20 -26.22 25.43
C ASP A 662 -10.22 -25.10 25.06
N ASP A 663 -10.00 -24.95 23.71
CA ASP A 663 -8.87 -24.28 23.09
C ASP A 663 -8.74 -22.79 23.48
N ASP A 664 -9.77 -22.11 24.01
CA ASP A 664 -9.71 -20.73 24.48
C ASP A 664 -9.93 -20.55 26.00
N GLY A 665 -10.14 -21.68 26.71
CA GLY A 665 -10.18 -21.69 28.16
C GLY A 665 -11.42 -21.03 28.78
N ASP A 666 -12.53 -20.94 28.08
CA ASP A 666 -13.79 -20.33 28.54
C ASP A 666 -14.66 -21.28 29.38
N ASN A 667 -14.34 -22.59 29.43
CA ASN A 667 -15.00 -23.73 30.05
C ASN A 667 -16.14 -24.36 29.24
N LEU A 668 -16.25 -24.06 27.96
CA LEU A 668 -17.05 -24.80 27.00
C LEU A 668 -16.09 -25.59 26.10
N LEU A 669 -16.35 -26.85 25.89
CA LEU A 669 -15.44 -27.71 25.10
C LEU A 669 -15.66 -27.44 23.61
N ASP A 670 -14.58 -27.43 22.82
CA ASP A 670 -14.54 -27.15 21.37
C ASP A 670 -15.65 -27.83 20.54
N LEU A 671 -16.07 -29.00 20.94
CA LEU A 671 -17.15 -29.74 20.25
C LEU A 671 -18.56 -29.16 20.49
N SER A 672 -18.69 -28.30 21.44
CA SER A 672 -19.96 -27.69 21.90
C SER A 672 -19.91 -26.16 21.88
N ASP A 673 -18.82 -25.62 21.41
CA ASP A 673 -18.45 -24.24 21.33
C ASP A 673 -18.49 -23.80 19.87
N ASP A 674 -19.22 -22.73 19.59
CA ASP A 674 -19.30 -22.16 18.26
C ASP A 674 -18.10 -21.22 17.96
N CYS A 675 -17.34 -20.80 19.00
CA CYS A 675 -16.10 -20.03 18.92
C CYS A 675 -14.91 -20.73 19.60
N PRO A 676 -14.50 -21.94 19.23
CA PRO A 676 -13.50 -22.75 19.94
C PRO A 676 -12.10 -22.16 20.08
N THR A 677 -11.82 -21.05 19.47
CA THR A 677 -10.61 -20.25 19.58
C THR A 677 -11.01 -18.77 19.69
N GLY A 678 -11.97 -18.50 20.54
CA GLY A 678 -12.53 -17.21 20.79
C GLY A 678 -11.65 -16.31 21.67
N GLU A 679 -12.25 -15.33 22.36
CA GLU A 679 -11.49 -14.45 23.24
C GLU A 679 -11.21 -15.11 24.59
N ILE A 680 -9.95 -15.17 24.98
CA ILE A 680 -9.47 -15.83 26.21
C ILE A 680 -9.73 -15.02 27.49
N ASN A 681 -9.76 -15.68 28.67
CA ASN A 681 -9.80 -15.05 30.00
C ASN A 681 -11.10 -14.30 30.38
N TRP A 682 -12.23 -14.71 29.90
CA TRP A 682 -13.53 -14.18 30.27
C TRP A 682 -14.36 -15.22 31.07
N ASN A 683 -15.59 -14.99 31.34
CA ASN A 683 -16.45 -15.93 32.08
C ASN A 683 -17.88 -15.91 31.51
N SER A 684 -18.57 -17.03 31.62
CA SER A 684 -19.94 -17.27 31.14
C SER A 684 -21.03 -16.26 31.55
N SER A 685 -20.68 -15.10 32.12
CA SER A 685 -21.63 -13.99 32.32
C SER A 685 -21.62 -13.00 31.16
N PHE A 686 -20.75 -13.23 30.19
CA PHE A 686 -20.64 -12.49 28.94
C PHE A 686 -20.95 -13.36 27.72
N ASP A 687 -21.70 -14.40 27.89
CA ASP A 687 -22.19 -15.38 26.96
C ASP A 687 -23.65 -15.62 27.29
N HIS A 688 -24.51 -14.92 26.56
CA HIS A 688 -25.94 -14.86 26.92
C HIS A 688 -26.68 -16.12 26.52
N ASP A 689 -26.39 -16.68 25.39
CA ASP A 689 -27.02 -17.87 24.83
C ASP A 689 -26.29 -19.18 25.12
N ASN A 690 -25.09 -19.11 25.68
CA ASN A 690 -24.21 -20.19 26.10
C ASN A 690 -23.69 -21.00 24.89
N ASP A 691 -23.26 -20.33 23.84
CA ASP A 691 -22.68 -20.94 22.66
C ASP A 691 -21.15 -20.94 22.65
N GLY A 692 -20.48 -20.23 23.60
CA GLY A 692 -19.03 -20.15 23.77
C GLY A 692 -18.41 -18.88 23.16
N CYS A 693 -19.20 -18.03 22.53
CA CYS A 693 -18.74 -16.76 22.00
C CYS A 693 -18.96 -15.62 23.01
N HIS A 694 -18.05 -14.65 23.04
CA HIS A 694 -18.14 -13.51 23.96
C HIS A 694 -19.01 -12.39 23.39
N ASP A 695 -20.20 -12.14 23.98
CA ASP A 695 -21.25 -11.22 23.56
C ASP A 695 -20.78 -9.81 23.11
N ASP A 696 -19.78 -9.21 23.73
CA ASP A 696 -19.37 -7.83 23.43
C ASP A 696 -18.31 -7.74 22.31
N ARG A 697 -17.78 -8.86 21.76
CA ARG A 697 -16.56 -8.85 20.93
C ARG A 697 -16.56 -9.78 19.72
N GLU A 698 -17.00 -11.01 19.86
CA GLU A 698 -16.92 -12.04 18.82
C GLU A 698 -18.26 -12.65 18.47
N ASP A 699 -19.21 -12.56 19.37
CA ASP A 699 -20.60 -12.84 19.06
C ASP A 699 -21.25 -11.61 18.39
N PHE A 700 -22.00 -11.84 17.37
CA PHE A 700 -22.72 -10.82 16.62
C PHE A 700 -24.24 -10.98 16.70
N ASP A 701 -24.70 -11.99 17.46
CA ASP A 701 -26.12 -12.35 17.67
C ASP A 701 -26.25 -12.90 19.09
N ASP A 702 -26.03 -12.01 20.09
CA ASP A 702 -25.85 -12.31 21.52
C ASP A 702 -26.93 -13.24 22.16
N ASP A 703 -28.07 -13.47 21.50
CA ASP A 703 -29.12 -14.37 21.97
C ASP A 703 -29.54 -15.45 20.95
N SER A 704 -28.78 -15.56 19.85
CA SER A 704 -28.98 -16.57 18.80
C SER A 704 -30.40 -16.60 18.22
N ASP A 705 -31.04 -15.47 18.14
CA ASP A 705 -32.39 -15.37 17.62
C ASP A 705 -32.46 -15.21 16.09
N GLY A 706 -31.32 -14.86 15.47
CA GLY A 706 -31.12 -14.74 14.03
C GLY A 706 -31.11 -13.32 13.51
N PHE A 707 -31.11 -12.30 14.38
CA PHE A 707 -30.79 -10.91 14.09
C PHE A 707 -29.39 -10.59 14.65
N GLU A 708 -28.58 -9.86 13.89
CA GLU A 708 -27.28 -9.40 14.38
C GLU A 708 -27.50 -8.24 15.38
N ASP A 709 -26.78 -8.17 16.48
CA ASP A 709 -26.88 -7.13 17.52
C ASP A 709 -26.94 -5.69 16.99
N SER A 710 -26.27 -5.45 15.87
CA SER A 710 -26.22 -4.13 15.25
C SER A 710 -27.54 -3.66 14.66
N VAL A 711 -28.46 -4.57 14.42
CA VAL A 711 -29.81 -4.34 13.85
C VAL A 711 -30.91 -4.84 14.74
N ASP A 712 -30.56 -5.49 15.83
CA ASP A 712 -31.47 -6.00 16.84
C ASP A 712 -31.74 -4.93 17.93
N THR A 713 -33.01 -4.73 18.26
CA THR A 713 -33.44 -3.80 19.32
C THR A 713 -33.33 -4.43 20.70
N CYS A 714 -33.31 -5.77 20.78
CA CYS A 714 -33.17 -6.54 22.02
C CYS A 714 -31.98 -7.49 22.00
N PRO A 715 -30.73 -7.04 21.76
CA PRO A 715 -29.54 -7.90 21.50
C PRO A 715 -29.20 -8.96 22.56
N ARG A 716 -29.94 -9.03 23.64
CA ARG A 716 -29.84 -10.03 24.71
C ARG A 716 -31.25 -10.39 25.16
N GLY A 717 -32.09 -10.59 24.19
CA GLY A 717 -33.49 -10.93 24.35
C GLY A 717 -33.71 -12.39 24.72
N TYR A 718 -34.62 -13.04 24.08
CA TYR A 718 -35.01 -14.41 24.43
C TYR A 718 -34.28 -15.41 23.52
N VAL A 719 -33.32 -16.10 24.05
CA VAL A 719 -32.40 -17.01 23.36
C VAL A 719 -33.12 -17.94 22.36
N GLY A 720 -32.70 -17.83 21.09
CA GLY A 720 -33.05 -18.77 20.01
C GLY A 720 -34.48 -18.70 19.50
N ILE A 721 -35.18 -17.59 19.63
CA ILE A 721 -36.56 -17.44 19.14
C ILE A 721 -36.67 -16.29 18.12
N SER A 722 -36.29 -16.50 16.91
CA SER A 722 -36.77 -15.72 15.76
C SER A 722 -37.76 -16.58 14.95
N GLY A 723 -38.98 -16.17 14.86
CA GLY A 723 -40.00 -16.90 14.08
C GLY A 723 -41.08 -15.98 13.50
N VAL A 724 -41.34 -16.10 12.20
CA VAL A 724 -42.44 -15.42 11.52
C VAL A 724 -43.75 -15.56 12.30
N GLY A 725 -44.08 -14.54 13.07
CA GLY A 725 -45.30 -14.42 13.92
C GLY A 725 -45.04 -14.35 15.40
N MET A 726 -43.83 -14.11 15.82
CA MET A 726 -43.42 -13.80 17.19
C MET A 726 -42.66 -12.46 17.31
N ASP A 727 -42.29 -11.90 16.18
CA ASP A 727 -41.64 -10.63 15.99
C ASP A 727 -42.27 -10.04 14.71
N PHE A 728 -43.10 -9.06 14.83
CA PHE A 728 -43.96 -8.57 13.75
C PHE A 728 -43.24 -7.54 12.88
N ASP A 729 -42.50 -6.64 13.47
CA ASP A 729 -41.75 -5.58 12.78
C ASP A 729 -40.33 -5.98 12.42
N GLN A 730 -39.88 -7.14 12.89
CA GLN A 730 -38.59 -7.77 12.58
C GLN A 730 -37.41 -6.94 13.12
N ASP A 731 -37.52 -6.50 14.37
CA ASP A 731 -36.50 -5.73 15.04
C ASP A 731 -35.68 -6.53 16.07
N GLY A 732 -35.92 -7.85 16.18
CA GLY A 732 -35.21 -8.79 17.06
C GLY A 732 -35.86 -8.98 18.41
N CYS A 733 -36.89 -8.23 18.78
CA CYS A 733 -37.61 -8.39 20.06
C CYS A 733 -38.84 -9.29 19.89
N VAL A 734 -39.13 -10.13 20.88
CA VAL A 734 -40.33 -10.98 20.82
C VAL A 734 -41.56 -10.23 21.29
N ASP A 735 -42.54 -9.95 20.35
CA ASP A 735 -43.76 -9.17 20.50
C ASP A 735 -44.50 -9.30 21.84
N SER A 736 -44.47 -10.42 22.48
CA SER A 736 -45.33 -10.66 23.64
C SER A 736 -44.56 -10.71 24.96
N ILE A 737 -43.24 -10.58 24.95
CA ILE A 737 -42.41 -10.88 26.13
C ILE A 737 -41.46 -9.72 26.43
N GLU A 738 -40.86 -9.12 25.44
CA GLU A 738 -39.79 -8.14 25.61
C GLU A 738 -39.98 -6.88 24.76
N ASP A 739 -40.83 -6.93 23.71
CA ASP A 739 -41.21 -5.74 22.97
C ASP A 739 -42.37 -5.01 23.67
N ASP A 740 -42.23 -3.72 23.84
CA ASP A 740 -43.25 -2.80 24.39
C ASP A 740 -44.01 -2.06 23.28
N ASP A 741 -43.66 -2.24 21.97
CA ASP A 741 -44.25 -1.58 20.79
C ASP A 741 -44.22 -2.55 19.58
N ASP A 742 -45.03 -3.62 19.64
CA ASP A 742 -45.04 -4.79 18.73
C ASP A 742 -44.97 -4.50 17.21
N ASP A 743 -45.11 -3.26 16.76
CA ASP A 743 -45.09 -2.88 15.33
C ASP A 743 -44.24 -1.63 15.02
N ASN A 744 -43.59 -1.10 16.07
CA ASN A 744 -42.66 0.03 15.99
C ASN A 744 -43.29 1.29 15.32
N ASP A 745 -44.58 1.49 15.55
CA ASP A 745 -45.31 2.64 15.00
C ASP A 745 -45.16 3.91 15.89
N GLY A 746 -44.57 3.75 17.07
CA GLY A 746 -44.28 4.81 18.04
C GLY A 746 -45.36 4.97 19.11
N VAL A 747 -46.32 4.07 19.20
CA VAL A 747 -47.36 4.01 20.26
C VAL A 747 -47.19 2.68 20.97
N LEU A 748 -46.77 2.73 22.23
CA LEU A 748 -46.54 1.51 23.03
C LEU A 748 -47.81 0.64 23.11
N ASP A 749 -47.69 -0.66 23.07
CA ASP A 749 -48.70 -1.70 23.17
C ASP A 749 -49.80 -1.47 24.19
N ALA A 750 -49.41 -0.95 25.36
CA ALA A 750 -50.33 -0.64 26.42
C ALA A 750 -51.33 0.48 26.08
N SER A 751 -51.02 1.27 25.06
CA SER A 751 -51.78 2.43 24.62
C SER A 751 -52.28 2.28 23.20
N ASP A 752 -51.77 1.28 22.48
CA ASP A 752 -52.11 0.98 21.11
C ASP A 752 -53.36 0.11 21.00
N GLU A 753 -54.28 0.58 20.17
CA GLU A 753 -55.52 -0.15 19.84
C GLU A 753 -55.31 -1.04 18.58
N CYS A 754 -54.23 -0.82 17.80
CA CYS A 754 -53.91 -1.54 16.58
C CYS A 754 -52.52 -2.15 16.53
N ARG A 755 -52.08 -2.85 17.52
CA ARG A 755 -50.78 -3.44 17.81
C ARG A 755 -49.99 -4.13 16.64
N PHE A 756 -50.52 -4.12 15.47
CA PHE A 756 -49.88 -4.68 14.28
C PHE A 756 -50.15 -3.78 13.06
N THR A 757 -49.78 -2.52 13.18
CA THR A 757 -49.89 -1.56 12.10
C THR A 757 -48.74 -1.81 11.07
N PRO A 758 -49.04 -1.98 9.80
CA PRO A 758 -47.97 -2.19 8.82
C PRO A 758 -46.98 -1.05 8.75
N PRO A 759 -45.66 -1.35 8.62
CA PRO A 759 -44.61 -0.35 8.73
C PRO A 759 -44.73 0.79 7.70
N ASN A 760 -44.26 1.97 8.07
CA ASN A 760 -44.24 3.20 7.25
C ASN A 760 -45.61 3.83 6.99
N LEU A 761 -46.57 3.61 7.83
CA LEU A 761 -47.87 4.34 7.80
C LEU A 761 -47.84 5.47 8.85
N GLU A 762 -48.51 6.59 8.56
CA GLU A 762 -48.77 7.61 9.59
C GLU A 762 -49.89 7.12 10.48
N VAL A 763 -49.67 7.05 11.81
CA VAL A 763 -50.62 6.59 12.82
C VAL A 763 -51.16 7.75 13.66
N GLU A 764 -52.32 7.57 14.28
CA GLU A 764 -52.91 8.53 15.20
C GLU A 764 -52.43 8.27 16.65
N GLU A 765 -52.87 9.08 17.62
CA GLU A 765 -52.45 8.95 19.03
C GLU A 765 -52.78 7.57 19.67
N ASN A 766 -53.57 6.74 19.02
CA ASN A 766 -53.97 5.39 19.47
C ASN A 766 -53.28 4.24 18.68
N GLY A 767 -52.28 4.52 17.90
CA GLY A 767 -51.49 3.52 17.13
C GLY A 767 -52.19 2.97 15.88
N CYS A 768 -53.36 3.46 15.53
CA CYS A 768 -54.06 3.01 14.31
C CYS A 768 -53.81 3.92 13.15
N SER A 769 -53.44 3.35 12.00
CA SER A 769 -53.34 4.08 10.74
C SER A 769 -54.73 4.29 10.08
N GLY A 770 -54.85 5.31 9.24
CA GLY A 770 -56.07 5.61 8.55
C GLY A 770 -56.63 4.52 7.61
N ILE A 771 -55.83 3.46 7.35
CA ILE A 771 -56.27 2.26 6.63
C ILE A 771 -56.86 1.18 7.55
N GLN A 772 -56.64 1.29 8.84
CA GLN A 772 -57.15 0.36 9.89
C GLN A 772 -58.40 0.92 10.56
N LEU A 773 -58.52 2.24 10.59
CA LEU A 773 -59.68 2.94 11.18
C LEU A 773 -60.86 3.02 10.16
N ASP A 774 -62.07 2.80 10.67
CA ASP A 774 -63.38 2.97 10.02
C ASP A 774 -64.31 3.63 11.02
N ASP A 775 -64.26 4.96 11.17
CA ASP A 775 -64.88 5.75 12.22
C ASP A 775 -66.42 5.70 12.21
N ASP A 776 -67.01 5.44 11.07
CA ASP A 776 -68.47 5.37 10.93
C ASP A 776 -69.00 3.94 10.69
N ASN A 777 -68.11 2.95 10.64
CA ASN A 777 -68.40 1.53 10.47
C ASN A 777 -69.21 1.20 9.23
N ASP A 778 -68.93 1.88 8.13
CA ASP A 778 -69.63 1.66 6.85
C ASP A 778 -68.92 0.59 5.99
N GLY A 779 -67.74 0.12 6.39
CA GLY A 779 -66.92 -0.90 5.72
C GLY A 779 -65.88 -0.36 4.77
N VAL A 780 -65.62 0.95 4.77
CA VAL A 780 -64.54 1.61 4.04
C VAL A 780 -63.66 2.37 5.02
N HIS A 781 -62.39 1.97 5.12
CA HIS A 781 -61.43 2.58 6.05
C HIS A 781 -61.21 4.07 5.78
N ASN A 782 -60.97 4.86 6.79
CA ASN A 782 -60.87 6.33 6.78
C ASN A 782 -59.99 6.90 5.66
N LEU A 783 -58.89 6.23 5.30
CA LEU A 783 -58.01 6.70 4.24
C LEU A 783 -58.67 6.66 2.85
N ASN A 784 -59.62 5.74 2.65
CA ASN A 784 -60.34 5.55 1.39
C ASN A 784 -61.77 6.10 1.45
N ASP A 785 -62.19 6.56 2.62
CA ASP A 785 -63.51 7.10 2.82
C ASP A 785 -63.57 8.61 2.54
N LEU A 786 -64.36 8.95 1.52
CA LEU A 786 -64.61 10.34 1.17
C LEU A 786 -65.85 10.94 1.88
N CYS A 787 -66.55 10.13 2.66
CA CYS A 787 -67.76 10.53 3.40
C CYS A 787 -67.73 10.06 4.87
N PRO A 788 -66.85 10.56 5.71
CA PRO A 788 -66.50 10.02 7.04
C PRO A 788 -67.57 10.20 8.12
N ALA A 789 -68.82 10.10 7.77
CA ALA A 789 -69.98 10.13 8.66
C ALA A 789 -71.21 9.49 7.97
N THR A 790 -71.07 8.39 7.29
CA THR A 790 -72.10 7.62 6.61
C THR A 790 -72.95 6.93 7.67
N PRO A 791 -74.30 7.08 7.71
CA PRO A 791 -75.14 6.43 8.73
C PRO A 791 -75.09 4.91 8.66
N LEU A 792 -74.90 4.28 9.80
CA LEU A 792 -74.80 2.82 9.92
C LEU A 792 -75.92 2.05 9.27
N GLY A 793 -75.62 1.20 8.29
CA GLY A 793 -76.57 0.33 7.58
C GLY A 793 -77.04 0.81 6.22
N GLU A 794 -76.41 1.87 5.67
CA GLU A 794 -76.60 2.29 4.29
C GLU A 794 -75.67 1.53 3.39
N THR A 795 -76.01 1.34 2.10
CA THR A 795 -75.09 0.73 1.12
C THR A 795 -74.18 1.81 0.53
N VAL A 796 -72.88 1.66 0.75
CA VAL A 796 -71.87 2.64 0.33
C VAL A 796 -71.14 2.21 -0.94
N SER A 797 -70.57 3.17 -1.62
CA SER A 797 -69.62 2.94 -2.71
C SER A 797 -68.24 2.49 -2.17
N SER A 798 -67.35 2.11 -3.06
CA SER A 798 -65.95 1.81 -2.64
C SER A 798 -65.17 3.02 -2.06
N THR A 799 -65.83 4.13 -1.87
CA THR A 799 -65.27 5.37 -1.29
C THR A 799 -66.13 5.87 -0.13
N GLY A 800 -66.88 5.02 0.55
CA GLY A 800 -67.60 5.33 1.79
C GLY A 800 -68.85 6.19 1.63
N CYS A 801 -69.20 6.64 0.45
CA CYS A 801 -70.39 7.49 0.26
C CYS A 801 -71.63 6.71 -0.14
N THR A 802 -72.78 7.02 0.48
CA THR A 802 -74.11 6.40 0.17
C THR A 802 -74.48 6.48 -1.29
N VAL A 803 -74.83 5.33 -1.85
CA VAL A 803 -75.30 5.22 -3.26
C VAL A 803 -76.79 5.34 -3.27
N GLN A 804 -77.37 6.43 -3.78
CA GLN A 804 -78.83 6.55 -4.09
C GLN A 804 -79.15 5.73 -5.27
N ILE A 805 -79.90 4.65 -5.13
CA ILE A 805 -80.44 3.85 -6.20
C ILE A 805 -81.62 4.56 -6.79
N GLU A 806 -81.50 5.27 -7.88
CA GLU A 806 -82.62 5.66 -8.73
C GLU A 806 -82.99 4.49 -9.56
N GLU A 807 -84.20 3.94 -9.33
CA GLU A 807 -84.88 2.99 -10.23
C GLU A 807 -85.19 3.67 -11.56
N GLU A 808 -84.52 3.38 -12.60
CA GLU A 808 -85.08 3.52 -13.95
C GLU A 808 -85.02 2.23 -14.74
N THR A 809 -86.27 1.99 -15.30
CA THR A 809 -86.64 0.80 -16.00
C THR A 809 -86.03 0.66 -17.37
N LYS A 810 -85.68 -0.62 -17.66
CA LYS A 810 -85.66 -1.30 -18.97
C LYS A 810 -85.57 -0.51 -20.27
N SER A 811 -84.54 -0.83 -21.04
CA SER A 811 -84.74 -1.45 -22.37
C SER A 811 -83.52 -2.23 -22.80
N GLN A 812 -83.79 -3.42 -23.31
CA GLN A 812 -82.91 -4.32 -24.02
C GLN A 812 -82.25 -3.63 -25.24
N ASP A 813 -81.01 -3.91 -25.50
CA ASP A 813 -80.61 -4.66 -26.69
C ASP A 813 -79.13 -4.97 -26.72
N ASP A 814 -78.86 -6.18 -27.01
CA ASP A 814 -77.78 -6.88 -27.62
C ASP A 814 -76.43 -6.16 -27.90
N SER A 815 -75.34 -6.66 -27.36
CA SER A 815 -74.35 -7.43 -28.13
C SER A 815 -73.09 -7.73 -27.30
N GLU A 816 -72.91 -8.99 -27.07
CA GLU A 816 -71.75 -9.83 -27.13
C GLU A 816 -70.32 -9.20 -27.03
N THR A 817 -69.63 -9.91 -26.21
CA THR A 817 -68.23 -10.39 -26.32
C THR A 817 -67.13 -9.59 -25.70
N SER A 818 -66.42 -10.37 -24.89
CA SER A 818 -64.99 -10.28 -24.60
C SER A 818 -64.64 -9.95 -23.18
N SER A 819 -64.75 -10.90 -22.29
CA SER A 819 -63.98 -10.88 -20.99
C SER A 819 -63.55 -12.26 -20.52
N SER A 820 -63.27 -13.19 -21.43
CA SER A 820 -62.70 -14.51 -21.07
C SER A 820 -61.19 -14.67 -21.35
N LEU A 821 -60.50 -13.69 -21.96
CA LEU A 821 -59.10 -13.81 -22.32
C LEU A 821 -58.14 -13.27 -21.23
N THR A 822 -58.62 -12.32 -20.44
CA THR A 822 -57.75 -11.74 -19.35
C THR A 822 -57.56 -12.70 -18.18
N TRP A 823 -58.59 -13.49 -17.84
CA TRP A 823 -58.44 -14.48 -16.76
C TRP A 823 -57.54 -15.66 -17.17
N ILE A 824 -57.51 -16.05 -18.44
CA ILE A 824 -56.62 -17.12 -18.92
C ILE A 824 -55.14 -16.67 -18.91
N LEU A 825 -54.89 -15.40 -19.20
CA LEU A 825 -53.52 -14.85 -19.13
C LEU A 825 -53.00 -14.74 -17.68
N PHE A 826 -53.88 -14.36 -16.74
CA PHE A 826 -53.51 -14.34 -15.32
C PHE A 826 -53.27 -15.75 -14.75
N VAL A 827 -54.05 -16.74 -15.18
CA VAL A 827 -53.84 -18.14 -14.75
C VAL A 827 -52.56 -18.73 -15.40
N ILE A 828 -52.26 -18.39 -16.66
CA ILE A 828 -51.04 -18.83 -17.33
C ILE A 828 -49.80 -18.15 -16.72
N ALA A 829 -49.89 -16.85 -16.39
CA ALA A 829 -48.82 -16.15 -15.69
C ALA A 829 -48.57 -16.72 -14.30
N GLY A 830 -49.62 -17.00 -13.54
CA GLY A 830 -49.51 -17.64 -12.21
C GLY A 830 -48.90 -19.05 -12.28
N VAL A 831 -49.27 -19.85 -13.27
CA VAL A 831 -48.70 -21.19 -13.46
C VAL A 831 -47.23 -21.12 -13.92
N LEU A 832 -46.84 -20.13 -14.72
CA LEU A 832 -45.45 -19.93 -15.15
C LEU A 832 -44.57 -19.47 -13.99
N VAL A 833 -45.07 -18.62 -13.11
CA VAL A 833 -44.36 -18.21 -11.89
C VAL A 833 -44.18 -19.40 -10.92
N ILE A 834 -45.23 -20.22 -10.75
CA ILE A 834 -45.13 -21.43 -9.90
C ILE A 834 -44.17 -22.46 -10.53
N VAL A 835 -44.15 -22.60 -11.84
CA VAL A 835 -43.20 -23.50 -12.53
C VAL A 835 -41.77 -22.95 -12.44
N ALA A 836 -41.58 -21.63 -12.53
CA ALA A 836 -40.28 -21.00 -12.33
C ALA A 836 -39.77 -21.20 -10.88
N LEU A 837 -40.59 -20.99 -9.88
CA LEU A 837 -40.26 -21.24 -8.48
C LEU A 837 -39.96 -22.72 -8.19
N VAL A 838 -40.70 -23.67 -8.79
CA VAL A 838 -40.41 -25.11 -8.62
C VAL A 838 -39.13 -25.55 -9.34
N VAL A 839 -38.69 -24.82 -10.38
CA VAL A 839 -37.42 -25.11 -11.07
C VAL A 839 -36.23 -24.51 -10.34
N THR A 840 -36.42 -23.35 -9.67
CA THR A 840 -35.34 -22.68 -8.90
C THR A 840 -35.12 -23.30 -7.52
N PHE A 841 -36.10 -23.94 -6.89
CA PHE A 841 -35.96 -24.62 -5.59
C PHE A 841 -35.89 -26.15 -5.69
N ARG A 842 -35.23 -26.73 -6.69
CA ARG A 842 -34.79 -28.14 -6.58
C ARG A 842 -33.45 -28.19 -5.85
N PRO A 843 -33.36 -28.88 -4.70
CA PRO A 843 -32.11 -29.11 -4.08
C PRO A 843 -31.17 -29.90 -5.03
N GLN A 844 -30.06 -29.32 -5.36
CA GLN A 844 -29.00 -30.03 -6.11
C GLN A 844 -28.48 -31.17 -5.23
N LYS A 845 -28.58 -32.39 -5.72
CA LYS A 845 -27.86 -33.52 -5.14
C LYS A 845 -26.36 -33.20 -5.19
N PRO A 846 -25.61 -33.42 -4.12
CA PRO A 846 -24.16 -33.23 -4.14
C PRO A 846 -23.55 -34.18 -5.19
N LEU A 847 -22.72 -33.59 -6.04
CA LEU A 847 -21.84 -34.33 -6.95
C LEU A 847 -20.85 -35.18 -6.14
N PRO A 848 -20.56 -36.41 -6.53
CA PRO A 848 -19.62 -37.26 -5.79
C PRO A 848 -18.22 -36.63 -5.85
N ALA A 849 -17.59 -36.49 -4.68
CA ALA A 849 -16.22 -36.03 -4.50
C ALA A 849 -15.26 -36.84 -5.38
N LYS A 850 -14.47 -36.13 -6.16
CA LYS A 850 -13.37 -36.70 -6.92
C LYS A 850 -12.32 -37.16 -5.92
N GLN A 851 -12.19 -38.46 -5.75
CA GLN A 851 -11.13 -39.09 -4.95
C GLN A 851 -9.78 -38.69 -5.54
N ILE A 852 -8.98 -38.00 -4.74
CA ILE A 852 -7.55 -37.83 -4.94
C ILE A 852 -6.91 -39.17 -4.51
N PRO A 853 -6.05 -39.81 -5.32
CA PRO A 853 -5.40 -41.04 -4.92
C PRO A 853 -4.40 -40.77 -3.78
N SER A 854 -4.65 -41.37 -2.64
CA SER A 854 -3.73 -41.43 -1.53
C SER A 854 -2.46 -42.17 -1.92
N VAL A 855 -1.32 -41.54 -1.78
CA VAL A 855 -0.02 -42.18 -1.81
C VAL A 855 0.21 -42.76 -0.42
N LYS A 856 0.22 -44.08 -0.34
CA LYS A 856 0.66 -44.83 0.87
C LYS A 856 2.18 -44.95 0.86
N PRO A 857 2.84 -44.79 1.98
CA PRO A 857 4.25 -45.14 2.11
C PRO A 857 4.40 -46.68 2.21
N GLU A 858 5.26 -47.25 1.43
CA GLU A 858 5.62 -48.65 1.53
C GLU A 858 7.05 -48.77 2.04
N SER A 859 7.15 -49.49 3.13
CA SER A 859 8.37 -49.82 3.85
C SER A 859 9.04 -51.04 3.25
N THR A 860 10.33 -50.96 3.13
CA THR A 860 11.41 -51.96 3.36
C THR A 860 11.37 -53.37 2.78
N VAL A 861 12.54 -53.70 2.19
CA VAL A 861 13.37 -54.93 2.31
C VAL A 861 13.09 -56.07 1.32
N ASP A 862 14.01 -56.33 0.53
CA ASP A 862 14.97 -57.43 0.37
C ASP A 862 15.03 -58.12 -1.01
N ASP A 863 16.25 -58.11 -1.51
CA ASP A 863 17.02 -59.20 -2.16
C ASP A 863 16.46 -59.93 -3.41
N GLY A 864 17.32 -59.95 -4.42
CA GLY A 864 17.26 -61.08 -5.33
C GLY A 864 17.48 -60.84 -6.83
N ARG A 865 18.72 -60.59 -7.23
CA ARG A 865 19.41 -61.29 -8.36
C ARG A 865 18.64 -61.64 -9.63
N SER A 866 19.10 -61.10 -10.74
CA SER A 866 19.69 -61.75 -11.90
C SER A 866 19.23 -61.23 -13.27
N GLN A 867 20.25 -60.84 -14.03
CA GLN A 867 20.53 -61.11 -15.45
C GLN A 867 19.47 -60.78 -16.52
N GLY A 868 19.96 -60.04 -17.46
CA GLY A 868 19.65 -60.27 -18.87
C GLY A 868 19.52 -59.07 -19.76
N ASP A 869 20.63 -58.70 -20.30
CA ASP A 869 20.97 -58.45 -21.72
C ASP A 869 20.28 -57.35 -22.56
N SER A 870 21.24 -56.57 -23.10
CA SER A 870 21.39 -56.06 -24.47
C SER A 870 20.40 -54.98 -24.95
N SER A 871 20.80 -53.92 -25.51
CA SER A 871 21.86 -53.54 -26.44
C SER A 871 21.71 -52.04 -26.79
N ALA A 872 22.84 -51.36 -26.74
CA ALA A 872 23.40 -50.48 -27.75
C ALA A 872 22.55 -49.35 -28.33
N THR A 873 22.97 -48.10 -28.22
CA THR A 873 24.05 -47.55 -29.05
C THR A 873 24.54 -46.20 -28.51
N SER A 874 25.83 -46.10 -28.50
CA SER A 874 26.68 -44.97 -28.18
C SER A 874 26.62 -43.87 -29.23
N ALA A 875 26.90 -42.62 -28.81
CA ALA A 875 27.74 -41.71 -29.56
C ALA A 875 28.43 -40.72 -28.58
N ASP A 876 29.69 -40.97 -28.41
CA ASP A 876 30.74 -40.07 -27.90
C ASP A 876 30.86 -38.80 -28.70
N ILE A 877 31.27 -37.73 -28.07
CA ILE A 877 32.35 -36.82 -28.51
C ILE A 877 32.82 -36.04 -27.26
N SER A 878 33.82 -36.41 -26.63
CA SER A 878 35.23 -36.03 -26.49
C SER A 878 35.49 -34.60 -26.05
N SER A 879 36.06 -34.57 -24.84
CA SER A 879 36.88 -33.51 -24.26
C SER A 879 38.12 -33.18 -25.08
N THR A 880 38.48 -31.90 -25.16
CA THR A 880 39.87 -31.47 -25.36
C THR A 880 40.16 -30.29 -24.43
N SER A 881 41.02 -30.59 -23.49
CA SER A 881 41.86 -29.64 -22.74
C SER A 881 42.93 -29.06 -23.67
N LEU A 882 43.24 -27.81 -23.52
CA LEU A 882 44.51 -27.22 -23.94
C LEU A 882 44.96 -26.21 -22.88
N ASP A 883 46.01 -26.60 -22.18
CA ASP A 883 46.95 -25.74 -21.46
C ASP A 883 47.70 -24.86 -22.47
N VAL A 884 47.92 -23.60 -22.15
CA VAL A 884 49.13 -22.81 -22.53
C VAL A 884 49.29 -21.66 -21.53
N ASP A 885 50.17 -21.77 -20.61
CA ASP A 885 51.49 -21.20 -20.41
C ASP A 885 51.58 -19.65 -20.26
N ALA A 886 52.21 -19.31 -19.16
CA ALA A 886 52.56 -17.98 -18.70
C ALA A 886 53.64 -17.31 -19.59
N SER A 887 53.51 -16.03 -19.85
CA SER A 887 54.67 -15.11 -19.93
C SER A 887 54.22 -13.65 -19.80
N GLN A 888 54.73 -12.99 -18.73
CA GLN A 888 54.85 -11.51 -18.70
C GLN A 888 55.84 -11.02 -19.79
N PRO A 889 55.72 -9.76 -20.19
CA PRO A 889 56.87 -8.89 -20.12
C PRO A 889 56.64 -7.48 -19.51
N GLN A 890 57.51 -7.16 -18.67
CA GLN A 890 58.24 -5.95 -18.31
C GLN A 890 57.82 -4.60 -18.92
N LEU A 891 57.87 -3.61 -18.02
CA LEU A 891 57.98 -2.17 -18.18
C LEU A 891 58.98 -1.73 -19.30
N VAL A 892 58.56 -0.72 -20.04
CA VAL A 892 59.47 0.28 -20.60
C VAL A 892 58.87 1.66 -20.30
N THR A 893 59.62 2.42 -19.51
CA THR A 893 59.56 3.87 -19.39
C THR A 893 60.09 4.48 -20.68
N ASP A 894 59.48 5.55 -21.18
CA ASP A 894 60.24 6.71 -21.67
C ASP A 894 59.34 7.96 -21.81
N GLU A 895 59.92 9.02 -21.33
CA GLU A 895 59.55 10.41 -21.37
C GLU A 895 59.30 10.96 -22.81
N ASN A 896 58.25 11.77 -22.97
CA ASN A 896 58.35 13.18 -23.38
C ASN A 896 56.99 13.84 -23.28
#